data_563d4659248d61f5ebe498e702bda833
#
_entry.id   563d4659248d61f5ebe498e702bda833
#
_cell.length_a   1.000
_cell.length_b   1.000
_cell.length_c   1.000
_cell.angle_alpha   90.00
_cell.angle_beta   90.00
_cell.angle_gamma   90.00
#
_symmetry.space_group_name_H-M   'P 1'
#
loop_
_entity.id
_entity.type
_entity.pdbx_description
1 polymer ?
#
loop_
_entity_poly.entity_id
_entity_poly.type
_entity_poly.pdbx_seq_one_letter_code
_entity_poly.pdbx_strand_id
1 'polypeptide(L)'
;MNIRPIVFYLFLLTLILTFPCLSQAQTIGDYDVVWRSPSSDASGAMPLGNGELGINLWVEPSGDLLFYLSRTDSWSETGRLLKLGKVRVSLSPNPFAAGCAFTQRLNLQQGTIEITGEQGKERTKLTVFADPGAPVLHLLCTSSRPVNVTATSEPWRTAPYDIPKEDSLLGINSAWPRTGTYDYTQAVESADQTLSDPDAVVWYHRNEHSTYPLTLDLMELHSLASRFDDPLLHRTFGVRMSGAGFVKRSPLEIATAWPVKHFDLRLVTCTAQTPDIATWEQQLRATERSAANGRKALAANRQWWKNFWDKSFIFVETPDIDTGFRITQSYLLQSWMSACGGRGAYPIKFNGGIFTVDPVFTDTKIRANADHRNWGGDYWWQNTRLMYYPMLASSDFEMMLPLFRFYQDRLASFRTIANEYMDAEGAVIPETSSIFGLYRPGDYGWDRTGRQKGDIRNMYVRHAWNGSLELVSMMLDYYDYTGDTAFVRTRLVPVATEVLRYFDTKFPKDADGTIRITPTQALETYWYDMVNDLPCVAGLHAVLPRLLALPHGTAALPEQARWNRMQRQLPPMPVEIRDGQKRFAPAEQYDPKKNNTEVPELYGVFPFDLCNFTTPDAQIGIDTYNARTERGFYGWRHDGQMAALLGLTEQAAECLAHKTENSHPNHRFPAYWGPNFDWTPDQNHGGNLL
;
A
#
# COMPACT_ATOMS: atom_id res chain seq x y z
N MET A 1 66.06 41.04 21.73
CA MET A 1 65.79 40.40 20.42
C MET A 1 64.40 39.77 20.48
N ASN A 2 63.43 40.33 19.70
CA ASN A 2 62.01 40.05 19.80
C ASN A 2 61.67 38.69 19.16
N ILE A 3 61.19 37.71 19.94
CA ILE A 3 60.73 36.39 19.47
C ILE A 3 59.16 36.33 19.44
N ARG A 4 58.48 37.47 19.46
CA ARG A 4 57.01 37.50 19.54
C ARG A 4 56.16 37.46 18.24
N PRO A 5 56.66 37.66 17.00
CA PRO A 5 55.80 37.57 15.81
C PRO A 5 55.66 36.17 15.19
N ILE A 6 56.62 35.24 15.42
CA ILE A 6 56.64 33.95 14.73
C ILE A 6 55.61 32.96 15.33
N VAL A 7 55.36 33.01 16.63
CA VAL A 7 54.40 32.11 17.30
C VAL A 7 52.97 32.51 16.95
N PHE A 8 52.69 33.79 16.68
CA PHE A 8 51.34 34.24 16.28
C PHE A 8 50.98 33.85 14.86
N TYR A 9 51.92 33.80 13.95
CA TYR A 9 51.71 33.34 12.58
C TYR A 9 51.61 31.81 12.47
N LEU A 10 52.32 31.05 13.31
CA LEU A 10 52.11 29.59 13.35
C LEU A 10 50.76 29.20 13.98
N PHE A 11 50.25 29.98 14.94
CA PHE A 11 48.90 29.73 15.48
C PHE A 11 47.78 30.12 14.52
N LEU A 12 47.99 31.14 13.70
CA LEU A 12 47.05 31.54 12.66
C LEU A 12 47.08 30.54 11.47
N LEU A 13 48.25 29.96 11.10
CA LEU A 13 48.35 28.94 10.05
C LEU A 13 47.77 27.58 10.50
N THR A 14 47.88 27.20 11.80
CA THR A 14 47.24 26.00 12.32
C THR A 14 45.73 26.16 12.49
N LEU A 15 45.19 27.36 12.74
CA LEU A 15 43.76 27.62 12.75
C LEU A 15 43.10 27.60 11.38
N ILE A 16 43.86 27.85 10.30
CA ILE A 16 43.37 27.80 8.93
C ILE A 16 43.34 26.35 8.39
N LEU A 17 44.09 25.44 8.98
CA LEU A 17 44.15 24.02 8.56
C LEU A 17 43.18 23.09 9.28
N THR A 18 42.36 23.62 10.22
CA THR A 18 41.30 22.89 10.95
C THR A 18 39.89 23.43 10.64
N PHE A 19 39.68 24.02 9.46
CA PHE A 19 38.29 24.10 8.99
C PHE A 19 37.84 22.67 8.67
N PRO A 20 36.83 22.13 9.35
CA PRO A 20 36.23 20.90 8.90
C PRO A 20 35.81 21.14 7.45
N CYS A 21 36.16 20.22 6.58
CA CYS A 21 35.56 20.15 5.26
C CYS A 21 34.07 20.37 5.48
N LEU A 22 33.53 21.51 5.02
CA LEU A 22 32.07 21.74 5.07
C LEU A 22 31.51 20.60 4.25
N SER A 23 31.03 19.54 4.90
CA SER A 23 30.31 18.50 4.22
C SER A 23 29.17 19.21 3.52
N GLN A 24 29.13 19.10 2.21
CA GLN A 24 28.03 19.66 1.43
C GLN A 24 26.74 19.08 2.02
N ALA A 25 25.81 19.93 2.41
CA ALA A 25 24.56 19.48 3.02
C ALA A 25 23.89 18.46 2.10
N GLN A 26 23.56 17.31 2.65
CA GLN A 26 22.88 16.23 1.91
C GLN A 26 21.54 16.75 1.35
N THR A 27 21.21 16.32 0.16
CA THR A 27 19.96 16.67 -0.53
C THR A 27 19.24 15.40 -0.96
N ILE A 28 17.92 15.49 -1.17
CA ILE A 28 17.12 14.38 -1.71
C ILE A 28 17.72 13.83 -3.01
N GLY A 29 18.28 14.71 -3.86
CA GLY A 29 18.86 14.33 -5.15
C GLY A 29 20.13 13.49 -5.06
N ASP A 30 20.81 13.47 -3.92
CA ASP A 30 22.00 12.62 -3.72
C ASP A 30 21.63 11.14 -3.62
N TYR A 31 20.36 10.83 -3.37
CA TYR A 31 19.80 9.49 -3.25
C TYR A 31 19.01 9.02 -4.47
N ASP A 32 19.07 9.76 -5.58
CA ASP A 32 18.45 9.36 -6.84
C ASP A 32 18.95 7.99 -7.29
N VAL A 33 18.06 7.20 -7.91
CA VAL A 33 18.45 5.93 -8.52
C VAL A 33 18.91 6.20 -9.94
N VAL A 34 20.18 5.88 -10.24
CA VAL A 34 20.80 6.15 -11.55
C VAL A 34 21.33 4.86 -12.16
N TRP A 35 20.80 4.50 -13.31
CA TRP A 35 21.29 3.38 -14.11
C TRP A 35 22.01 3.86 -15.37
N ARG A 36 23.15 3.25 -15.65
CA ARG A 36 24.00 3.54 -16.83
C ARG A 36 23.97 2.42 -17.87
N SER A 37 23.06 1.46 -17.70
CA SER A 37 22.81 0.38 -18.65
C SER A 37 21.32 0.11 -18.75
N PRO A 38 20.82 -0.30 -19.93
CA PRO A 38 19.46 -0.82 -20.08
C PRO A 38 19.20 -2.05 -19.22
N SER A 39 17.94 -2.47 -19.13
CA SER A 39 17.48 -3.67 -18.45
C SER A 39 16.89 -4.64 -19.47
N SER A 40 17.10 -5.95 -19.28
CA SER A 40 16.58 -6.97 -20.22
C SER A 40 15.07 -7.09 -20.20
N ASP A 41 14.45 -6.75 -19.06
CA ASP A 41 13.03 -7.00 -18.78
C ASP A 41 12.52 -6.15 -17.61
N ALA A 42 11.29 -6.39 -17.18
CA ALA A 42 10.62 -5.63 -16.13
C ALA A 42 11.23 -5.82 -14.72
N SER A 43 12.15 -6.76 -14.51
CA SER A 43 12.90 -6.87 -13.25
C SER A 43 13.78 -5.64 -13.00
N GLY A 44 14.15 -4.92 -14.06
CA GLY A 44 14.83 -3.64 -14.01
C GLY A 44 13.91 -2.44 -14.18
N ALA A 45 12.67 -2.51 -13.73
CA ALA A 45 11.76 -1.37 -13.83
C ALA A 45 11.93 -0.36 -12.69
N MET A 46 11.71 0.92 -12.99
CA MET A 46 11.61 2.03 -12.03
C MET A 46 10.13 2.38 -11.80
N PRO A 47 9.65 2.44 -10.54
CA PRO A 47 8.29 2.87 -10.23
C PRO A 47 8.17 4.41 -10.28
N LEU A 48 7.03 4.89 -10.79
CA LEU A 48 6.65 6.31 -10.79
C LEU A 48 5.12 6.41 -10.77
N GLY A 49 4.57 7.45 -10.12
CA GLY A 49 3.13 7.66 -10.07
C GLY A 49 2.74 9.01 -9.50
N ASN A 50 1.41 9.27 -9.47
CA ASN A 50 0.82 10.48 -8.90
C ASN A 50 -0.10 10.22 -7.70
N GLY A 51 -0.05 9.01 -7.14
CA GLY A 51 -0.89 8.57 -6.05
C GLY A 51 -2.10 7.71 -6.47
N GLU A 52 -2.57 7.83 -7.69
CA GLU A 52 -3.68 7.06 -8.26
C GLU A 52 -3.26 6.22 -9.47
N LEU A 53 -2.50 6.86 -10.36
CA LEU A 53 -1.90 6.27 -11.56
C LEU A 53 -0.43 5.99 -11.28
N GLY A 54 0.05 4.80 -11.66
CA GLY A 54 1.46 4.44 -11.55
C GLY A 54 1.95 3.63 -12.73
N ILE A 55 3.26 3.68 -12.93
CA ILE A 55 3.98 2.90 -13.94
C ILE A 55 5.19 2.20 -13.33
N ASN A 56 5.57 1.10 -13.97
CA ASN A 56 6.88 0.46 -13.84
C ASN A 56 7.59 0.55 -15.19
N LEU A 57 8.65 1.33 -15.27
CA LEU A 57 9.32 1.71 -16.52
C LEU A 57 10.73 1.14 -16.61
N TRP A 58 11.07 0.52 -17.77
CA TRP A 58 12.41 0.10 -18.09
C TRP A 58 12.75 0.40 -19.56
N VAL A 59 14.04 0.37 -19.89
CA VAL A 59 14.54 0.50 -21.27
C VAL A 59 15.29 -0.77 -21.61
N GLU A 60 14.91 -1.41 -22.73
CA GLU A 60 15.56 -2.62 -23.24
C GLU A 60 16.89 -2.31 -23.95
N PRO A 61 17.77 -3.32 -24.17
CA PRO A 61 19.03 -3.14 -24.92
C PRO A 61 18.86 -2.63 -26.36
N SER A 62 17.67 -2.85 -26.97
CA SER A 62 17.27 -2.23 -28.24
C SER A 62 17.16 -0.72 -28.19
N GLY A 63 17.05 -0.16 -26.98
CA GLY A 63 16.74 1.24 -26.71
C GLY A 63 15.24 1.52 -26.62
N ASP A 64 14.38 0.53 -26.77
CA ASP A 64 12.95 0.69 -26.62
C ASP A 64 12.59 0.89 -25.15
N LEU A 65 11.72 1.86 -24.91
CA LEU A 65 11.13 2.13 -23.62
C LEU A 65 9.88 1.29 -23.44
N LEU A 66 9.76 0.57 -22.32
CA LEU A 66 8.57 -0.17 -21.95
C LEU A 66 8.09 0.24 -20.56
N PHE A 67 6.79 0.15 -20.35
CA PHE A 67 6.22 0.30 -19.02
C PHE A 67 4.88 -0.42 -18.87
N TYR A 68 4.65 -0.94 -17.68
CA TYR A 68 3.32 -1.30 -17.20
C TYR A 68 2.62 -0.06 -16.68
N LEU A 69 1.32 0.03 -16.93
CA LEU A 69 0.44 1.12 -16.47
C LEU A 69 -0.60 0.55 -15.52
N SER A 70 -0.78 1.16 -14.36
CA SER A 70 -1.64 0.67 -13.29
C SER A 70 -2.43 1.81 -12.64
N ARG A 71 -3.57 1.47 -12.03
CA ARG A 71 -4.35 2.37 -11.16
C ARG A 71 -4.74 1.68 -9.88
N THR A 72 -5.08 2.45 -8.86
CA THR A 72 -5.54 1.93 -7.56
C THR A 72 -6.96 1.37 -7.60
N ASP A 73 -7.71 1.62 -8.67
CA ASP A 73 -9.15 1.37 -8.79
C ASP A 73 -9.56 0.49 -9.99
N SER A 74 -8.60 -0.14 -10.68
CA SER A 74 -8.82 -0.99 -11.85
C SER A 74 -9.19 -2.44 -11.45
N TRP A 75 -10.32 -2.59 -10.75
CA TRP A 75 -10.81 -3.87 -10.25
C TRP A 75 -11.58 -4.64 -11.32
N SER A 76 -11.17 -5.87 -11.57
CA SER A 76 -11.84 -6.78 -12.51
C SER A 76 -13.17 -7.31 -11.96
N GLU A 77 -13.91 -7.99 -12.80
CA GLU A 77 -15.16 -8.70 -12.48
C GLU A 77 -14.99 -9.76 -11.37
N THR A 78 -13.75 -10.22 -11.15
CA THR A 78 -13.43 -11.23 -10.13
C THR A 78 -12.84 -10.62 -8.85
N GLY A 79 -12.76 -9.29 -8.75
CA GLY A 79 -12.19 -8.59 -7.60
C GLY A 79 -10.65 -8.59 -7.58
N ARG A 80 -9.98 -8.78 -8.71
CA ARG A 80 -8.53 -8.60 -8.87
C ARG A 80 -8.20 -7.17 -9.30
N LEU A 81 -7.09 -6.64 -8.81
CA LEU A 81 -6.57 -5.35 -9.24
C LEU A 81 -5.68 -5.54 -10.47
N LEU A 82 -6.21 -5.24 -11.65
CA LEU A 82 -5.53 -5.43 -12.93
C LEU A 82 -4.70 -4.22 -13.31
N LYS A 83 -3.73 -4.44 -14.19
CA LYS A 83 -3.03 -3.36 -14.90
C LYS A 83 -3.90 -2.84 -16.04
N LEU A 84 -3.71 -1.57 -16.39
CA LEU A 84 -4.34 -0.97 -17.57
C LEU A 84 -3.71 -1.46 -18.88
N GLY A 85 -2.49 -2.00 -18.86
CA GLY A 85 -1.78 -2.52 -20.00
C GLY A 85 -0.28 -2.31 -19.95
N LYS A 86 0.40 -2.71 -21.02
CA LYS A 86 1.82 -2.49 -21.29
C LYS A 86 1.96 -1.65 -22.56
N VAL A 87 2.88 -0.71 -22.54
CA VAL A 87 3.17 0.16 -23.68
C VAL A 87 4.65 0.09 -24.02
N ARG A 88 4.95 0.00 -25.32
CA ARG A 88 6.28 0.13 -25.89
C ARG A 88 6.39 1.43 -26.66
N VAL A 89 7.48 2.18 -26.45
CA VAL A 89 7.80 3.39 -27.20
C VAL A 89 9.17 3.23 -27.83
N SER A 90 9.21 3.24 -29.17
CA SER A 90 10.43 3.11 -29.97
C SER A 90 10.75 4.41 -30.69
N LEU A 91 12.02 4.78 -30.75
CA LEU A 91 12.51 5.94 -31.47
C LEU A 91 13.40 5.48 -32.64
N SER A 92 13.30 6.13 -33.79
CA SER A 92 14.16 5.81 -34.94
C SER A 92 14.74 7.06 -35.60
N PRO A 93 16.08 7.22 -35.65
CA PRO A 93 17.10 6.34 -35.08
C PRO A 93 16.98 6.31 -33.55
N ASN A 94 17.26 5.13 -32.93
CA ASN A 94 17.10 4.99 -31.49
C ASN A 94 18.31 5.55 -30.72
N PRO A 95 18.12 6.60 -29.90
CA PRO A 95 19.22 7.25 -29.16
C PRO A 95 19.62 6.52 -27.88
N PHE A 96 18.87 5.48 -27.47
CA PHE A 96 19.07 4.73 -26.23
C PHE A 96 19.65 3.34 -26.46
N ALA A 97 19.80 2.93 -27.73
CA ALA A 97 20.33 1.62 -28.11
C ALA A 97 21.83 1.46 -27.77
N ALA A 98 22.30 0.24 -27.85
CA ALA A 98 23.71 -0.09 -27.64
C ALA A 98 24.64 0.79 -28.50
N GLY A 99 25.75 1.27 -27.91
CA GLY A 99 26.68 2.19 -28.55
C GLY A 99 26.44 3.68 -28.26
N CYS A 100 25.32 4.03 -27.60
CA CYS A 100 25.08 5.35 -27.05
C CYS A 100 25.45 5.41 -25.55
N ALA A 101 25.91 6.56 -25.08
CA ALA A 101 26.03 6.77 -23.63
C ALA A 101 24.63 6.91 -23.03
N PHE A 102 24.20 5.87 -22.32
CA PHE A 102 22.85 5.73 -21.76
C PHE A 102 22.82 6.10 -20.27
N THR A 103 21.79 6.83 -19.86
CA THR A 103 21.46 7.03 -18.45
C THR A 103 19.96 7.02 -18.26
N GLN A 104 19.49 6.26 -17.26
CA GLN A 104 18.12 6.31 -16.73
C GLN A 104 18.20 6.74 -15.26
N ARG A 105 17.54 7.84 -14.91
CA ARG A 105 17.58 8.44 -13.57
C ARG A 105 16.17 8.61 -13.03
N LEU A 106 15.91 8.08 -11.85
CA LEU A 106 14.79 8.51 -11.04
C LEU A 106 15.22 9.77 -10.30
N ASN A 107 14.65 10.92 -10.69
CA ASN A 107 14.89 12.20 -10.04
C ASN A 107 13.81 12.41 -8.98
N LEU A 108 14.14 12.06 -7.74
CA LEU A 108 13.22 12.11 -6.59
C LEU A 108 12.72 13.53 -6.34
N GLN A 109 13.61 14.50 -6.39
CA GLN A 109 13.29 15.89 -6.09
C GLN A 109 12.30 16.50 -7.09
N GLN A 110 12.36 16.09 -8.36
CA GLN A 110 11.50 16.61 -9.42
C GLN A 110 10.31 15.68 -9.74
N GLY A 111 10.27 14.48 -9.20
CA GLY A 111 9.20 13.53 -9.46
C GLY A 111 9.17 13.02 -10.90
N THR A 112 10.34 12.73 -11.47
CA THR A 112 10.47 12.33 -12.89
C THR A 112 11.40 11.15 -13.08
N ILE A 113 11.15 10.35 -14.12
CA ILE A 113 12.17 9.47 -14.68
C ILE A 113 12.75 10.16 -15.90
N GLU A 114 14.06 10.37 -15.90
CA GLU A 114 14.80 10.99 -16.98
C GLU A 114 15.65 9.96 -17.70
N ILE A 115 15.49 9.83 -19.02
CA ILE A 115 16.28 8.92 -19.86
C ILE A 115 17.06 9.79 -20.84
N THR A 116 18.40 9.62 -20.85
CA THR A 116 19.27 10.33 -21.77
C THR A 116 20.09 9.36 -22.59
N GLY A 117 20.23 9.68 -23.87
CA GLY A 117 21.14 9.00 -24.78
C GLY A 117 22.02 10.02 -25.49
N GLU A 118 23.34 9.76 -25.53
CA GLU A 118 24.32 10.64 -26.16
C GLU A 118 25.20 9.85 -27.13
N GLN A 119 25.39 10.39 -28.33
CA GLN A 119 26.27 9.82 -29.33
C GLN A 119 27.01 10.96 -30.06
N GLY A 120 28.30 11.14 -29.76
CA GLY A 120 29.07 12.27 -30.24
C GLY A 120 28.48 13.62 -29.75
N LYS A 121 27.97 14.46 -30.69
CA LYS A 121 27.30 15.72 -30.35
C LYS A 121 25.78 15.60 -30.26
N GLU A 122 25.25 14.44 -30.57
CA GLU A 122 23.81 14.19 -30.52
C GLU A 122 23.38 13.83 -29.11
N ARG A 123 22.31 14.45 -28.66
CA ARG A 123 21.71 14.22 -27.35
C ARG A 123 20.19 14.15 -27.46
N THR A 124 19.63 13.13 -26.84
CA THR A 124 18.18 13.02 -26.64
C THR A 124 17.88 12.86 -25.15
N LYS A 125 16.88 13.59 -24.67
CA LYS A 125 16.35 13.48 -23.32
C LYS A 125 14.88 13.21 -23.39
N LEU A 126 14.44 12.14 -22.72
CA LEU A 126 13.05 11.83 -22.45
C LEU A 126 12.78 12.07 -20.96
N THR A 127 11.71 12.78 -20.64
CA THR A 127 11.25 13.04 -19.26
C THR A 127 9.86 12.44 -19.10
N VAL A 128 9.72 11.47 -18.19
CA VAL A 128 8.47 10.78 -17.90
C VAL A 128 7.98 11.20 -16.52
N PHE A 129 6.69 11.54 -16.41
CA PHE A 129 6.06 11.91 -15.14
C PHE A 129 4.55 11.72 -15.22
N ALA A 130 3.93 11.52 -14.06
CA ALA A 130 2.47 11.49 -13.92
C ALA A 130 1.98 12.85 -13.40
N ASP A 131 0.94 13.42 -14.04
CA ASP A 131 0.37 14.73 -13.66
C ASP A 131 -0.25 14.63 -12.24
N PRO A 132 0.17 15.46 -11.28
CA PRO A 132 -0.36 15.40 -9.92
C PRO A 132 -1.84 15.84 -9.80
N GLY A 133 -2.35 16.56 -10.79
CA GLY A 133 -3.72 17.07 -10.82
C GLY A 133 -4.67 16.32 -11.75
N ALA A 134 -4.17 15.33 -12.51
CA ALA A 134 -4.98 14.57 -13.46
C ALA A 134 -4.43 13.13 -13.63
N PRO A 135 -5.26 12.15 -13.96
CA PRO A 135 -4.82 10.77 -14.20
C PRO A 135 -4.17 10.64 -15.60
N VAL A 136 -3.09 11.39 -15.83
CA VAL A 136 -2.38 11.48 -17.11
C VAL A 136 -0.89 11.21 -16.92
N LEU A 137 -0.36 10.29 -17.73
CA LEU A 137 1.07 10.10 -17.89
C LEU A 137 1.58 10.91 -19.08
N HIS A 138 2.68 11.62 -18.90
CA HIS A 138 3.38 12.39 -19.94
C HIS A 138 4.75 11.82 -20.23
N LEU A 139 5.09 11.73 -21.51
CA LEU A 139 6.44 11.45 -22.02
C LEU A 139 6.87 12.63 -22.88
N LEU A 140 7.71 13.50 -22.32
CA LEU A 140 8.22 14.69 -23.00
C LEU A 140 9.62 14.40 -23.58
N CYS A 141 9.79 14.57 -24.88
CA CYS A 141 11.08 14.40 -25.53
C CYS A 141 11.67 15.71 -26.02
N THR A 142 13.00 15.81 -25.89
CA THR A 142 13.82 16.80 -26.57
C THR A 142 15.01 16.09 -27.19
N SER A 143 15.20 16.23 -28.51
CA SER A 143 16.29 15.62 -29.27
C SER A 143 17.02 16.66 -30.11
N SER A 144 18.33 16.55 -30.19
CA SER A 144 19.16 17.40 -31.07
C SER A 144 18.93 17.10 -32.55
N ARG A 145 18.54 15.86 -32.88
CA ARG A 145 18.17 15.43 -34.26
C ARG A 145 16.72 15.00 -34.32
N PRO A 146 16.08 15.08 -35.50
CA PRO A 146 14.73 14.53 -35.67
C PRO A 146 14.73 13.01 -35.51
N VAL A 147 13.68 12.48 -34.84
CA VAL A 147 13.42 11.04 -34.66
C VAL A 147 11.97 10.74 -35.03
N ASN A 148 11.72 9.58 -35.61
CA ASN A 148 10.38 9.01 -35.69
C ASN A 148 10.07 8.33 -34.37
N VAL A 149 8.85 8.43 -33.91
CA VAL A 149 8.39 7.82 -32.66
C VAL A 149 7.20 6.92 -32.95
N THR A 150 7.27 5.70 -32.46
CA THR A 150 6.15 4.74 -32.51
C THR A 150 5.81 4.36 -31.08
N ALA A 151 4.53 4.39 -30.74
CA ALA A 151 4.02 3.93 -29.45
C ALA A 151 2.94 2.88 -29.65
N THR A 152 3.14 1.71 -29.05
CA THR A 152 2.31 0.51 -29.24
C THR A 152 1.79 0.01 -27.91
N SER A 153 0.49 -0.24 -27.79
CA SER A 153 -0.10 -1.01 -26.70
C SER A 153 0.18 -2.49 -26.94
N GLU A 154 0.74 -3.18 -25.96
CA GLU A 154 1.03 -4.62 -25.99
C GLU A 154 0.11 -5.37 -25.03
N PRO A 155 -1.16 -5.68 -25.43
CA PRO A 155 -2.12 -6.37 -24.58
C PRO A 155 -1.75 -7.84 -24.40
N TRP A 156 -2.03 -8.38 -23.21
CA TRP A 156 -1.95 -9.82 -22.92
C TRP A 156 -3.33 -10.43 -22.63
N ARG A 157 -4.33 -9.63 -22.26
CA ARG A 157 -5.71 -10.07 -22.07
C ARG A 157 -6.46 -10.00 -23.41
N THR A 158 -6.08 -10.84 -24.37
CA THR A 158 -6.65 -10.85 -25.75
C THR A 158 -7.79 -11.85 -25.92
N ALA A 159 -8.04 -12.67 -24.92
CA ALA A 159 -9.13 -13.63 -24.83
C ALA A 159 -9.62 -13.68 -23.37
N PRO A 160 -10.85 -14.19 -23.13
CA PRO A 160 -11.30 -14.47 -21.79
C PRO A 160 -10.29 -15.36 -21.04
N TYR A 161 -10.03 -15.03 -19.77
CA TYR A 161 -9.01 -15.67 -18.96
C TYR A 161 -9.64 -16.43 -17.80
N ASP A 162 -9.57 -17.75 -17.87
CA ASP A 162 -9.88 -18.61 -16.73
C ASP A 162 -8.75 -18.50 -15.72
N ILE A 163 -9.06 -18.03 -14.51
CA ILE A 163 -8.03 -17.88 -13.48
C ILE A 163 -7.53 -19.25 -13.05
N PRO A 164 -6.24 -19.58 -13.27
CA PRO A 164 -5.72 -20.92 -13.01
C PRO A 164 -5.62 -21.23 -11.52
N LYS A 165 -5.49 -22.51 -11.19
CA LYS A 165 -5.36 -22.99 -9.81
C LYS A 165 -4.14 -22.46 -9.10
N GLU A 166 -3.09 -22.29 -9.84
CA GLU A 166 -1.81 -21.76 -9.38
C GLU A 166 -1.96 -20.30 -8.91
N ASP A 167 -2.92 -19.58 -9.45
CA ASP A 167 -3.37 -18.26 -9.00
C ASP A 167 -4.40 -18.35 -7.84
N SER A 168 -4.47 -19.47 -7.15
CA SER A 168 -5.49 -19.77 -6.12
C SER A 168 -5.45 -18.84 -4.90
N LEU A 169 -4.38 -18.05 -4.73
CA LEU A 169 -4.26 -17.01 -3.71
C LEU A 169 -4.73 -15.64 -4.22
N LEU A 170 -5.36 -15.59 -5.39
CA LEU A 170 -5.83 -14.37 -6.03
C LEU A 170 -7.33 -14.14 -5.78
N GLY A 171 -7.65 -13.32 -4.80
CA GLY A 171 -9.02 -12.87 -4.56
C GLY A 171 -9.99 -14.03 -4.29
N ILE A 172 -11.16 -13.99 -4.93
CA ILE A 172 -12.23 -14.96 -4.75
C ILE A 172 -11.79 -16.41 -5.03
N ASN A 173 -10.76 -16.59 -5.85
CA ASN A 173 -10.31 -17.90 -6.30
C ASN A 173 -9.33 -18.59 -5.35
N SER A 174 -8.89 -17.94 -4.31
CA SER A 174 -7.86 -18.47 -3.41
C SER A 174 -8.21 -19.83 -2.78
N ALA A 175 -9.44 -20.29 -2.89
CA ALA A 175 -9.88 -21.58 -2.40
C ALA A 175 -11.03 -22.15 -3.24
N TRP A 176 -11.09 -21.84 -4.53
CA TRP A 176 -12.15 -22.38 -5.39
C TRP A 176 -12.14 -23.89 -5.39
N PRO A 177 -13.21 -24.59 -4.95
CA PRO A 177 -13.21 -26.04 -4.94
C PRO A 177 -13.27 -26.55 -6.38
N ARG A 178 -12.39 -27.46 -6.73
CA ARG A 178 -12.33 -28.04 -8.08
C ARG A 178 -13.32 -29.17 -8.30
N THR A 179 -14.06 -29.53 -7.29
CA THR A 179 -15.07 -30.57 -7.28
C THR A 179 -16.30 -30.01 -6.59
N GLY A 180 -17.35 -29.71 -7.33
CA GLY A 180 -18.60 -29.21 -6.76
C GLY A 180 -19.57 -28.69 -7.79
N THR A 181 -20.74 -28.31 -7.33
CA THR A 181 -21.90 -27.88 -8.12
C THR A 181 -21.90 -26.38 -8.46
N TYR A 182 -20.78 -25.68 -8.29
CA TYR A 182 -20.70 -24.23 -8.52
C TYR A 182 -20.45 -23.90 -9.99
N ASP A 183 -21.12 -22.87 -10.46
CA ASP A 183 -20.92 -22.35 -11.80
C ASP A 183 -19.64 -21.46 -11.86
N TYR A 184 -18.56 -22.07 -12.33
CA TYR A 184 -17.27 -21.41 -12.48
C TYR A 184 -17.20 -20.42 -13.64
N THR A 185 -18.22 -20.34 -14.47
CA THR A 185 -18.24 -19.41 -15.63
C THR A 185 -18.15 -17.95 -15.19
N GLN A 186 -18.49 -17.64 -13.95
CA GLN A 186 -18.36 -16.29 -13.39
C GLN A 186 -16.95 -15.94 -12.90
N ALA A 187 -16.03 -16.90 -12.85
CA ALA A 187 -14.64 -16.65 -12.43
C ALA A 187 -13.70 -16.39 -13.61
N VAL A 188 -14.25 -15.98 -14.74
CA VAL A 188 -13.54 -15.63 -15.97
C VAL A 188 -13.35 -14.12 -16.04
N GLU A 189 -12.16 -13.67 -16.36
CA GLU A 189 -11.90 -12.26 -16.69
C GLU A 189 -12.09 -12.03 -18.20
N SER A 190 -12.77 -10.96 -18.55
CA SER A 190 -13.03 -10.58 -19.93
C SER A 190 -11.74 -10.16 -20.65
N ALA A 191 -11.75 -10.26 -21.99
CA ALA A 191 -10.67 -9.71 -22.80
C ALA A 191 -10.73 -8.18 -22.83
N ASP A 192 -9.56 -7.54 -22.94
CA ASP A 192 -9.46 -6.11 -23.22
C ASP A 192 -9.99 -5.80 -24.61
N GLN A 193 -10.58 -4.64 -24.77
CA GLN A 193 -11.20 -4.16 -26.00
C GLN A 193 -10.55 -2.86 -26.47
N THR A 194 -10.77 -2.52 -27.75
CA THR A 194 -10.35 -1.25 -28.34
C THR A 194 -11.54 -0.45 -28.85
N LEU A 195 -11.45 0.89 -28.75
CA LEU A 195 -12.41 1.78 -29.39
C LEU A 195 -11.86 2.37 -30.68
N SER A 196 -12.77 2.62 -31.63
CA SER A 196 -12.44 3.37 -32.82
C SER A 196 -12.30 4.85 -32.49
N ASP A 197 -11.10 5.40 -32.65
CA ASP A 197 -10.77 6.81 -32.49
C ASP A 197 -9.86 7.21 -33.65
N PRO A 198 -10.15 8.27 -34.42
CA PRO A 198 -9.33 8.65 -35.58
C PRO A 198 -7.94 9.14 -35.19
N ASP A 199 -7.79 9.76 -34.01
CA ASP A 199 -6.60 10.49 -33.62
C ASP A 199 -5.81 9.84 -32.48
N ALA A 200 -6.30 8.70 -31.94
CA ALA A 200 -5.70 8.04 -30.79
C ALA A 200 -5.86 6.53 -30.82
N VAL A 201 -5.03 5.87 -30.04
CA VAL A 201 -5.24 4.49 -29.64
C VAL A 201 -5.99 4.48 -28.31
N VAL A 202 -7.12 3.79 -28.24
CA VAL A 202 -7.95 3.65 -27.05
C VAL A 202 -8.19 2.17 -26.79
N TRP A 203 -7.84 1.74 -25.58
CA TRP A 203 -8.13 0.37 -25.12
C TRP A 203 -8.67 0.41 -23.69
N TYR A 204 -9.47 -0.60 -23.34
CA TYR A 204 -10.13 -0.68 -22.05
C TYR A 204 -10.48 -2.11 -21.68
N HIS A 205 -10.61 -2.32 -20.37
CA HIS A 205 -11.28 -3.48 -19.78
C HIS A 205 -12.64 -3.04 -19.24
N ARG A 206 -13.67 -3.89 -19.45
CA ARG A 206 -15.00 -3.66 -18.90
C ARG A 206 -15.55 -4.93 -18.28
N ASN A 207 -16.02 -4.81 -17.05
CA ASN A 207 -16.67 -5.88 -16.34
C ASN A 207 -18.12 -6.03 -16.85
N GLU A 208 -18.34 -6.91 -17.80
CA GLU A 208 -19.69 -7.20 -18.35
C GLU A 208 -20.51 -8.08 -17.40
N HIS A 209 -19.86 -8.74 -16.46
CA HIS A 209 -20.44 -9.48 -15.35
C HIS A 209 -19.69 -9.17 -14.06
N SER A 210 -20.10 -9.77 -12.94
CA SER A 210 -19.46 -9.61 -11.64
C SER A 210 -19.61 -10.88 -10.81
N THR A 211 -18.56 -11.21 -10.05
CA THR A 211 -18.62 -12.29 -9.07
C THR A 211 -19.31 -11.87 -7.75
N TYR A 212 -19.84 -10.65 -7.66
CA TYR A 212 -20.48 -10.18 -6.44
C TYR A 212 -21.70 -11.02 -6.02
N PRO A 213 -22.69 -11.31 -6.90
CA PRO A 213 -23.82 -12.18 -6.57
C PRO A 213 -23.36 -13.57 -6.08
N LEU A 214 -22.39 -14.17 -6.77
CA LEU A 214 -21.79 -15.44 -6.39
C LEU A 214 -21.11 -15.36 -5.02
N THR A 215 -20.41 -14.27 -4.73
CA THR A 215 -19.80 -14.05 -3.41
C THR A 215 -20.85 -14.04 -2.31
N LEU A 216 -21.97 -13.33 -2.52
CA LEU A 216 -23.06 -13.30 -1.55
C LEU A 216 -23.70 -14.69 -1.34
N ASP A 217 -23.87 -15.47 -2.40
CA ASP A 217 -24.37 -16.85 -2.30
C ASP A 217 -23.42 -17.73 -1.48
N LEU A 218 -22.14 -17.71 -1.81
CA LEU A 218 -21.10 -18.49 -1.11
C LEU A 218 -20.98 -18.07 0.36
N MET A 219 -21.25 -16.81 0.66
CA MET A 219 -21.23 -16.24 2.01
C MET A 219 -22.58 -16.43 2.74
N GLU A 220 -23.55 -17.18 2.18
CA GLU A 220 -24.90 -17.36 2.75
C GLU A 220 -25.63 -16.03 2.99
N LEU A 221 -25.40 -15.01 2.15
CA LEU A 221 -25.91 -13.64 2.23
C LEU A 221 -26.80 -13.25 1.03
N HIS A 222 -27.17 -14.19 0.18
CA HIS A 222 -27.93 -13.92 -1.06
C HIS A 222 -29.19 -13.08 -0.83
N SER A 223 -29.93 -13.33 0.26
CA SER A 223 -31.13 -12.57 0.62
C SER A 223 -30.89 -11.07 0.84
N LEU A 224 -29.62 -10.66 0.96
CA LEU A 224 -29.21 -9.28 1.22
C LEU A 224 -28.68 -8.57 -0.03
N ALA A 225 -28.65 -9.25 -1.19
CA ALA A 225 -28.09 -8.72 -2.43
C ALA A 225 -28.70 -7.37 -2.85
N SER A 226 -30.00 -7.15 -2.58
CA SER A 226 -30.69 -5.89 -2.88
C SER A 226 -30.32 -4.72 -1.92
N ARG A 227 -29.56 -4.98 -0.87
CA ARG A 227 -29.18 -3.95 0.13
C ARG A 227 -27.85 -3.25 -0.22
N PHE A 228 -27.11 -3.81 -1.15
CA PHE A 228 -25.76 -3.33 -1.48
C PHE A 228 -25.61 -3.15 -2.99
N ASP A 229 -24.97 -2.09 -3.37
CA ASP A 229 -24.57 -1.88 -4.77
C ASP A 229 -23.41 -2.81 -5.12
N ASP A 230 -23.42 -3.37 -6.31
CA ASP A 230 -22.32 -4.14 -6.84
C ASP A 230 -21.19 -3.19 -7.27
N PRO A 231 -20.01 -3.23 -6.63
CA PRO A 231 -18.92 -2.30 -6.92
C PRO A 231 -18.15 -2.66 -8.20
N LEU A 232 -18.42 -3.81 -8.81
CA LEU A 232 -17.66 -4.32 -9.95
C LEU A 232 -18.41 -4.28 -11.26
N LEU A 233 -19.72 -4.60 -11.26
CA LEU A 233 -20.51 -4.68 -12.48
C LEU A 233 -20.47 -3.35 -13.26
N HIS A 234 -20.18 -3.44 -14.56
CA HIS A 234 -20.03 -2.30 -15.46
C HIS A 234 -18.86 -1.34 -15.13
N ARG A 235 -17.99 -1.71 -14.20
CA ARG A 235 -16.73 -0.98 -14.00
C ARG A 235 -15.89 -1.09 -15.26
N THR A 236 -15.48 0.06 -15.78
CA THR A 236 -14.66 0.17 -16.98
C THR A 236 -13.41 0.98 -16.65
N PHE A 237 -12.26 0.47 -17.02
CA PHE A 237 -10.98 1.17 -16.89
C PHE A 237 -10.15 1.01 -18.16
N GLY A 238 -9.47 2.09 -18.53
CA GLY A 238 -8.73 2.08 -19.78
C GLY A 238 -7.93 3.32 -20.03
N VAL A 239 -7.40 3.42 -21.24
CA VAL A 239 -6.37 4.40 -21.63
C VAL A 239 -6.68 4.97 -22.98
N ARG A 240 -6.46 6.29 -23.14
CA ARG A 240 -6.36 6.96 -24.43
C ARG A 240 -4.93 7.47 -24.61
N MET A 241 -4.23 6.92 -25.59
CA MET A 241 -2.87 7.29 -25.97
C MET A 241 -2.89 8.20 -27.18
N SER A 242 -2.36 9.43 -27.03
CA SER A 242 -2.38 10.48 -28.07
C SER A 242 -1.21 11.43 -27.93
N GLY A 243 -0.95 12.23 -28.96
CA GLY A 243 0.07 13.29 -28.93
C GLY A 243 -0.02 14.19 -30.15
N ALA A 244 0.35 15.46 -30.00
CA ALA A 244 0.40 16.38 -31.14
C ALA A 244 1.43 15.91 -32.19
N GLY A 245 0.99 15.79 -33.45
CA GLY A 245 1.81 15.28 -34.54
C GLY A 245 1.90 13.74 -34.63
N PHE A 246 1.20 13.03 -33.76
CA PHE A 246 1.01 11.59 -33.89
C PHE A 246 -0.23 11.29 -34.76
N VAL A 247 -0.16 10.18 -35.48
CA VAL A 247 -1.24 9.64 -36.29
C VAL A 247 -1.42 8.16 -35.97
N LYS A 248 -2.66 7.70 -35.97
CA LYS A 248 -3.00 6.28 -35.77
C LYS A 248 -2.52 5.44 -36.93
N ARG A 249 -1.84 4.33 -36.66
CA ARG A 249 -1.34 3.36 -37.64
C ARG A 249 -2.13 2.05 -37.61
N SER A 250 -2.60 1.66 -36.40
CA SER A 250 -3.42 0.48 -36.19
C SER A 250 -4.31 0.68 -34.95
N PRO A 251 -5.19 -0.27 -34.62
CA PRO A 251 -5.95 -0.20 -33.34
C PRO A 251 -5.08 -0.09 -32.07
N LEU A 252 -3.82 -0.52 -32.14
CA LEU A 252 -2.89 -0.59 -31.00
C LEU A 252 -1.66 0.32 -31.14
N GLU A 253 -1.51 1.02 -32.28
CA GLU A 253 -0.29 1.77 -32.61
C GLU A 253 -0.57 3.19 -33.08
N ILE A 254 0.16 4.15 -32.52
CA ILE A 254 0.33 5.50 -33.06
C ILE A 254 1.80 5.80 -33.36
N ALA A 255 2.05 6.64 -34.35
CA ALA A 255 3.39 7.08 -34.68
C ALA A 255 3.39 8.56 -35.10
N THR A 256 4.55 9.22 -34.97
CA THR A 256 4.70 10.56 -35.54
C THR A 256 4.51 10.56 -37.04
N ALA A 257 3.81 11.57 -37.58
CA ALA A 257 3.55 11.70 -39.01
C ALA A 257 4.85 11.93 -39.81
N TRP A 258 5.81 12.61 -39.20
CA TRP A 258 7.15 12.90 -39.69
C TRP A 258 8.16 12.94 -38.53
N PRO A 259 9.47 12.89 -38.80
CA PRO A 259 10.49 12.97 -37.76
C PRO A 259 10.42 14.29 -36.99
N VAL A 260 10.50 14.21 -35.66
CA VAL A 260 10.35 15.37 -34.75
C VAL A 260 11.54 15.49 -33.80
N LYS A 261 11.85 16.72 -33.37
CA LYS A 261 12.82 16.99 -32.29
C LYS A 261 12.18 17.08 -30.91
N HIS A 262 10.88 17.32 -30.86
CA HIS A 262 10.11 17.45 -29.62
C HIS A 262 8.78 16.75 -29.78
N PHE A 263 8.38 16.06 -28.74
CA PHE A 263 7.01 15.51 -28.64
C PHE A 263 6.52 15.49 -27.19
N ASP A 264 5.21 15.45 -27.03
CA ASP A 264 4.48 15.16 -25.81
C ASP A 264 3.52 14.00 -26.13
N LEU A 265 3.91 12.78 -25.73
CA LEU A 265 3.04 11.61 -25.79
C LEU A 265 2.29 11.55 -24.46
N ARG A 266 0.95 11.48 -24.53
CA ARG A 266 0.08 11.46 -23.34
C ARG A 266 -0.71 10.16 -23.29
N LEU A 267 -0.79 9.60 -22.10
CA LEU A 267 -1.68 8.47 -21.79
C LEU A 267 -2.67 8.95 -20.73
N VAL A 268 -3.89 9.22 -21.16
CA VAL A 268 -5.00 9.62 -20.28
C VAL A 268 -5.71 8.38 -19.81
N THR A 269 -5.90 8.21 -18.50
CA THR A 269 -6.59 7.04 -17.94
C THR A 269 -7.93 7.44 -17.33
N CYS A 270 -8.87 6.51 -17.35
CA CYS A 270 -10.17 6.69 -16.71
C CYS A 270 -10.66 5.37 -16.14
N THR A 271 -11.14 5.40 -14.92
CA THR A 271 -11.91 4.29 -14.31
C THR A 271 -13.25 4.85 -13.86
N ALA A 272 -14.32 4.22 -14.31
CA ALA A 272 -15.67 4.56 -13.91
C ALA A 272 -16.62 3.37 -14.00
N GLN A 273 -17.64 3.38 -13.19
CA GLN A 273 -18.76 2.45 -13.26
C GLN A 273 -19.89 3.16 -14.03
N THR A 274 -20.13 2.72 -15.27
CA THR A 274 -21.05 3.41 -16.20
C THR A 274 -22.03 2.44 -16.84
N PRO A 275 -23.25 2.88 -17.15
CA PRO A 275 -24.25 2.00 -17.78
C PRO A 275 -23.79 1.46 -19.13
N ASP A 276 -23.01 2.23 -19.87
CA ASP A 276 -22.51 1.88 -21.19
C ASP A 276 -21.12 2.44 -21.45
N ILE A 277 -20.49 1.95 -22.52
CA ILE A 277 -19.12 2.34 -22.91
C ILE A 277 -19.06 3.78 -23.45
N ALA A 278 -20.14 4.29 -24.06
CA ALA A 278 -20.17 5.64 -24.59
C ALA A 278 -20.10 6.69 -23.45
N THR A 279 -20.77 6.42 -22.35
CA THR A 279 -20.71 7.26 -21.14
C THR A 279 -19.28 7.26 -20.55
N TRP A 280 -18.64 6.09 -20.51
CA TRP A 280 -17.24 6.02 -20.07
C TRP A 280 -16.28 6.78 -21.00
N GLU A 281 -16.46 6.64 -22.32
CA GLU A 281 -15.65 7.38 -23.30
C GLU A 281 -15.81 8.90 -23.16
N GLN A 282 -17.02 9.37 -22.91
CA GLN A 282 -17.27 10.80 -22.64
C GLN A 282 -16.47 11.29 -21.42
N GLN A 283 -16.40 10.52 -20.33
CA GLN A 283 -15.61 10.84 -19.15
C GLN A 283 -14.11 10.83 -19.45
N LEU A 284 -13.61 9.83 -20.18
CA LEU A 284 -12.21 9.77 -20.61
C LEU A 284 -11.82 11.01 -21.43
N ARG A 285 -12.65 11.41 -22.41
CA ARG A 285 -12.44 12.61 -23.22
C ARG A 285 -12.58 13.90 -22.40
N ALA A 286 -13.44 13.92 -21.39
CA ALA A 286 -13.55 15.08 -20.48
C ALA A 286 -12.28 15.23 -19.65
N THR A 287 -11.72 14.14 -19.13
CA THR A 287 -10.43 14.12 -18.45
C THR A 287 -9.31 14.66 -19.34
N GLU A 288 -9.24 14.21 -20.60
CA GLU A 288 -8.25 14.71 -21.55
C GLU A 288 -8.35 16.22 -21.79
N ARG A 289 -9.58 16.73 -21.97
CA ARG A 289 -9.79 18.17 -22.20
C ARG A 289 -9.44 19.05 -20.99
N SER A 290 -9.62 18.53 -19.78
CA SER A 290 -9.31 19.26 -18.54
C SER A 290 -7.82 19.18 -18.17
N ALA A 291 -7.09 18.19 -18.68
CA ALA A 291 -5.68 17.98 -18.36
C ALA A 291 -4.80 19.12 -18.90
N ALA A 292 -3.81 19.50 -18.14
CA ALA A 292 -2.82 20.49 -18.55
C ALA A 292 -1.96 19.97 -19.72
N ASN A 293 -1.40 20.89 -20.50
CA ASN A 293 -0.37 20.49 -21.45
C ASN A 293 0.92 20.09 -20.69
N GLY A 294 1.77 19.26 -21.33
CA GLY A 294 2.91 18.66 -20.67
C GLY A 294 3.88 19.61 -19.98
N ARG A 295 4.06 20.85 -20.50
CA ARG A 295 4.92 21.86 -19.84
C ARG A 295 4.32 22.37 -18.54
N LYS A 296 3.02 22.67 -18.53
CA LYS A 296 2.31 23.11 -17.32
C LYS A 296 2.20 21.96 -16.30
N ALA A 297 1.88 20.77 -16.76
CA ALA A 297 1.83 19.57 -15.94
C ALA A 297 3.19 19.27 -15.29
N LEU A 298 4.31 19.39 -16.04
CA LEU A 298 5.65 19.19 -15.48
C LEU A 298 5.99 20.25 -14.41
N ALA A 299 5.62 21.50 -14.61
CA ALA A 299 5.82 22.55 -13.61
C ALA A 299 5.02 22.25 -12.33
N ALA A 300 3.76 21.84 -12.46
CA ALA A 300 2.92 21.42 -11.34
C ALA A 300 3.47 20.20 -10.62
N ASN A 301 3.97 19.21 -11.37
CA ASN A 301 4.61 18.00 -10.82
C ASN A 301 5.83 18.35 -9.97
N ARG A 302 6.72 19.20 -10.49
CA ARG A 302 7.90 19.65 -9.74
C ARG A 302 7.52 20.40 -8.45
N GLN A 303 6.49 21.23 -8.51
CA GLN A 303 6.02 21.95 -7.33
C GLN A 303 5.40 21.01 -6.31
N TRP A 304 4.62 20.02 -6.75
CA TRP A 304 4.03 19.03 -5.86
C TRP A 304 5.11 18.23 -5.13
N TRP A 305 6.11 17.71 -5.86
CA TRP A 305 7.21 16.93 -5.25
C TRP A 305 8.10 17.79 -4.36
N LYS A 306 8.33 19.05 -4.73
CA LYS A 306 9.01 19.99 -3.84
C LYS A 306 8.24 20.13 -2.52
N ASN A 307 6.94 20.37 -2.57
CA ASN A 307 6.11 20.52 -1.38
C ASN A 307 6.06 19.22 -0.55
N PHE A 308 6.09 18.06 -1.21
CA PHE A 308 6.15 16.76 -0.55
C PHE A 308 7.43 16.60 0.26
N TRP A 309 8.59 16.83 -0.35
CA TRP A 309 9.87 16.71 0.33
C TRP A 309 10.16 17.82 1.32
N ASP A 310 9.60 18.99 1.15
CA ASP A 310 9.72 20.10 2.11
C ASP A 310 9.00 19.81 3.45
N LYS A 311 8.02 18.89 3.48
CA LYS A 311 7.28 18.54 4.68
C LYS A 311 8.10 17.68 5.65
N SER A 312 8.72 16.64 5.15
CA SER A 312 9.43 15.65 5.96
C SER A 312 10.50 14.92 5.15
N PHE A 313 11.67 14.77 5.74
CA PHE A 313 12.76 13.95 5.24
C PHE A 313 13.69 13.56 6.41
N ILE A 314 14.41 12.47 6.24
CA ILE A 314 15.39 11.99 7.21
C ILE A 314 16.69 11.70 6.47
N PHE A 315 17.81 12.23 6.98
CA PHE A 315 19.16 11.86 6.60
C PHE A 315 19.85 11.19 7.77
N VAL A 316 20.34 9.97 7.58
CA VAL A 316 21.00 9.16 8.60
C VAL A 316 22.49 9.14 8.33
N GLU A 317 23.26 9.58 9.34
CA GLU A 317 24.71 9.47 9.32
C GLU A 317 25.13 8.38 10.30
N THR A 318 26.01 7.49 9.85
CA THR A 318 26.59 6.41 10.64
C THR A 318 28.12 6.41 10.48
N PRO A 319 28.89 5.83 11.43
CA PRO A 319 30.32 5.64 11.26
C PRO A 319 30.68 4.85 9.98
N ASP A 320 29.84 3.89 9.59
CA ASP A 320 29.85 3.24 8.29
C ASP A 320 28.95 4.03 7.33
N ILE A 321 29.55 4.78 6.44
CA ILE A 321 28.87 5.66 5.47
C ILE A 321 27.89 4.87 4.59
N ASP A 322 28.21 3.65 4.20
CA ASP A 322 27.36 2.83 3.33
C ASP A 322 26.04 2.46 4.03
N THR A 323 26.07 2.17 5.33
CA THR A 323 24.87 1.90 6.12
C THR A 323 23.98 3.14 6.25
N GLY A 324 24.56 4.30 6.56
CA GLY A 324 23.81 5.56 6.63
C GLY A 324 23.15 5.93 5.29
N PHE A 325 23.92 5.81 4.19
CA PHE A 325 23.39 6.01 2.84
C PHE A 325 22.24 5.05 2.53
N ARG A 326 22.40 3.77 2.81
CA ARG A 326 21.38 2.73 2.55
C ARG A 326 20.11 2.97 3.33
N ILE A 327 20.20 3.33 4.62
CA ILE A 327 19.03 3.65 5.45
C ILE A 327 18.29 4.86 4.88
N THR A 328 19.00 5.95 4.60
CA THR A 328 18.42 7.18 4.03
C THR A 328 17.76 6.90 2.69
N GLN A 329 18.46 6.23 1.77
CA GLN A 329 17.91 5.89 0.46
C GLN A 329 16.67 5.02 0.56
N SER A 330 16.68 4.02 1.44
CA SER A 330 15.53 3.13 1.66
C SER A 330 14.33 3.90 2.18
N TYR A 331 14.52 4.81 3.14
CA TYR A 331 13.48 5.71 3.64
C TYR A 331 12.88 6.56 2.50
N LEU A 332 13.73 7.24 1.74
CA LEU A 332 13.28 8.13 0.65
C LEU A 332 12.58 7.35 -0.47
N LEU A 333 13.09 6.19 -0.87
CA LEU A 333 12.48 5.38 -1.92
C LEU A 333 11.16 4.74 -1.49
N GLN A 334 11.03 4.34 -0.23
CA GLN A 334 9.76 3.83 0.27
C GLN A 334 8.72 4.95 0.40
N SER A 335 9.10 6.13 0.89
CA SER A 335 8.25 7.34 0.91
C SER A 335 7.81 7.71 -0.51
N TRP A 336 8.73 7.65 -1.48
CA TRP A 336 8.44 7.81 -2.90
C TRP A 336 7.36 6.84 -3.39
N MET A 337 7.52 5.54 -3.13
CA MET A 337 6.55 4.52 -3.56
C MET A 337 5.18 4.72 -2.92
N SER A 338 5.13 5.08 -1.63
CA SER A 338 3.90 5.41 -0.92
C SER A 338 3.20 6.61 -1.56
N ALA A 339 3.94 7.68 -1.86
CA ALA A 339 3.41 8.87 -2.53
C ALA A 339 2.90 8.58 -3.96
N CYS A 340 3.59 7.69 -4.68
CA CYS A 340 3.21 7.29 -6.04
C CYS A 340 1.93 6.44 -6.11
N GLY A 341 1.52 5.75 -5.02
CA GLY A 341 0.36 4.86 -5.01
C GLY A 341 -0.68 5.13 -3.91
N GLY A 342 -0.50 6.13 -3.05
CA GLY A 342 -1.27 6.29 -1.80
C GLY A 342 -2.38 7.33 -1.81
N ARG A 343 -2.68 8.02 -2.94
CA ARG A 343 -3.70 9.08 -3.01
C ARG A 343 -4.89 8.75 -3.89
N GLY A 344 -5.01 7.49 -4.31
CA GLY A 344 -6.10 7.05 -5.16
C GLY A 344 -7.41 6.77 -4.43
N ALA A 345 -8.33 6.12 -5.13
CA ALA A 345 -9.65 5.79 -4.60
C ALA A 345 -9.61 4.66 -3.56
N TYR A 346 -8.61 3.80 -3.62
CA TYR A 346 -8.44 2.63 -2.74
C TYR A 346 -7.12 2.68 -1.99
N PRO A 347 -7.01 1.96 -0.85
CA PRO A 347 -5.78 1.89 -0.08
C PRO A 347 -4.61 1.28 -0.87
N ILE A 348 -3.39 1.54 -0.39
CA ILE A 348 -2.20 0.84 -0.89
C ILE A 348 -2.36 -0.65 -0.62
N LYS A 349 -2.10 -1.48 -1.64
CA LYS A 349 -2.04 -2.93 -1.46
C LYS A 349 -0.69 -3.31 -0.85
N PHE A 350 -0.70 -4.04 0.25
CA PHE A 350 0.52 -4.46 0.95
C PHE A 350 1.44 -5.35 0.07
N ASN A 351 0.84 -6.13 -0.81
CA ASN A 351 1.45 -7.13 -1.66
C ASN A 351 1.74 -6.59 -3.07
N GLY A 352 2.56 -5.56 -3.17
CA GLY A 352 3.07 -5.01 -4.43
C GLY A 352 2.47 -3.66 -4.85
N GLY A 353 1.52 -3.10 -4.11
CA GLY A 353 0.88 -1.83 -4.48
C GLY A 353 0.30 -1.88 -5.89
N ILE A 354 0.56 -0.83 -6.68
CA ILE A 354 0.28 -0.79 -8.12
C ILE A 354 1.54 -1.09 -8.97
N PHE A 355 2.62 -1.58 -8.32
CA PHE A 355 3.95 -1.73 -8.90
C PHE A 355 4.36 -3.20 -9.10
N THR A 356 3.43 -4.15 -9.09
CA THR A 356 3.74 -5.53 -9.48
C THR A 356 4.28 -5.60 -10.91
N VAL A 357 5.17 -6.55 -11.16
CA VAL A 357 5.68 -6.92 -12.48
C VAL A 357 5.47 -8.41 -12.71
N ASP A 358 6.04 -8.97 -13.77
CA ASP A 358 5.89 -10.40 -14.05
C ASP A 358 6.35 -11.24 -12.85
N PRO A 359 5.50 -12.15 -12.36
CA PRO A 359 5.73 -12.88 -11.11
C PRO A 359 6.95 -13.79 -11.14
N VAL A 360 7.39 -14.20 -12.34
CA VAL A 360 8.58 -15.05 -12.54
C VAL A 360 9.85 -14.42 -11.97
N PHE A 361 9.91 -13.09 -11.85
CA PHE A 361 11.06 -12.39 -11.27
C PHE A 361 11.08 -12.46 -9.74
N THR A 362 9.91 -12.64 -9.12
CA THR A 362 9.80 -12.84 -7.67
C THR A 362 9.85 -14.32 -7.30
N ASP A 363 9.07 -15.17 -7.99
CA ASP A 363 9.11 -16.63 -7.85
C ASP A 363 9.17 -17.28 -9.24
N THR A 364 10.30 -17.91 -9.54
CA THR A 364 10.56 -18.57 -10.83
C THR A 364 9.62 -19.72 -11.15
N LYS A 365 8.81 -20.19 -10.19
CA LYS A 365 7.82 -21.25 -10.40
C LYS A 365 6.49 -20.73 -10.91
N ILE A 366 6.21 -19.43 -10.73
CA ILE A 366 4.92 -18.85 -11.12
C ILE A 366 4.98 -18.44 -12.61
N ARG A 367 4.07 -19.00 -13.40
CA ARG A 367 3.92 -18.74 -14.83
C ARG A 367 2.59 -18.02 -15.10
N ALA A 368 2.49 -16.79 -14.61
CA ALA A 368 1.34 -15.92 -14.80
C ALA A 368 1.78 -14.60 -15.45
N ASN A 369 0.83 -13.78 -15.84
CA ASN A 369 1.08 -12.43 -16.37
C ASN A 369 1.31 -11.42 -15.23
N ALA A 370 1.60 -10.17 -15.59
CA ALA A 370 1.90 -9.09 -14.66
C ALA A 370 0.71 -8.65 -13.77
N ASP A 371 -0.50 -9.18 -13.98
CA ASP A 371 -1.65 -8.98 -13.08
C ASP A 371 -1.60 -9.89 -11.85
N HIS A 372 -0.71 -10.89 -11.84
CA HIS A 372 -0.56 -11.78 -10.69
C HIS A 372 -0.16 -11.02 -9.44
N ARG A 373 -0.79 -11.40 -8.33
CA ARG A 373 -0.55 -10.84 -7.00
C ARG A 373 -0.68 -11.97 -5.98
N ASN A 374 0.37 -12.27 -5.26
CA ASN A 374 0.28 -13.22 -4.16
C ASN A 374 -0.64 -12.67 -3.07
N TRP A 375 -1.37 -13.53 -2.36
CA TRP A 375 -2.40 -13.18 -1.37
C TRP A 375 -3.60 -12.39 -1.94
N GLY A 376 -3.73 -12.31 -3.25
CA GLY A 376 -4.90 -11.83 -3.97
C GLY A 376 -5.23 -10.36 -3.84
N GLY A 377 -6.49 -10.03 -4.13
CA GLY A 377 -7.04 -8.68 -4.13
C GLY A 377 -7.46 -8.14 -2.77
N ASP A 378 -7.61 -9.00 -1.75
CA ASP A 378 -8.13 -8.60 -0.44
C ASP A 378 -7.16 -7.71 0.34
N TYR A 379 -7.71 -7.02 1.34
CA TYR A 379 -6.98 -6.24 2.31
C TYR A 379 -6.91 -7.03 3.62
N TRP A 380 -5.73 -7.53 3.99
CA TRP A 380 -5.43 -8.00 5.34
C TRP A 380 -5.17 -6.80 6.22
N TRP A 381 -5.92 -6.63 7.30
CA TRP A 381 -5.75 -5.48 8.17
C TRP A 381 -4.33 -5.40 8.75
N GLN A 382 -3.86 -6.51 9.32
CA GLN A 382 -2.53 -6.57 9.96
C GLN A 382 -1.37 -6.16 9.02
N ASN A 383 -1.55 -6.32 7.71
CA ASN A 383 -0.58 -5.95 6.71
C ASN A 383 -0.83 -4.53 6.18
N THR A 384 -2.08 -4.22 5.84
CA THR A 384 -2.45 -2.95 5.18
C THR A 384 -2.14 -1.73 6.05
N ARG A 385 -2.36 -1.80 7.38
CA ARG A 385 -2.14 -0.70 8.32
C ARG A 385 -0.70 -0.19 8.35
N LEU A 386 0.28 -1.05 8.06
CA LEU A 386 1.71 -0.77 8.29
C LEU A 386 2.25 0.38 7.43
N MET A 387 1.72 0.56 6.22
CA MET A 387 2.08 1.69 5.37
C MET A 387 1.57 3.04 5.88
N TYR A 388 0.59 3.06 6.81
CA TYR A 388 -0.11 4.27 7.22
C TYR A 388 0.40 4.88 8.51
N TYR A 389 0.97 4.09 9.42
CA TYR A 389 1.54 4.63 10.66
C TYR A 389 2.65 5.68 10.41
N PRO A 390 3.60 5.47 9.49
CA PRO A 390 4.62 6.47 9.19
C PRO A 390 4.07 7.79 8.65
N MET A 391 2.90 7.75 7.98
CA MET A 391 2.27 8.94 7.37
C MET A 391 1.82 9.97 8.41
N LEU A 392 1.62 9.56 9.67
CA LEU A 392 1.35 10.47 10.77
C LEU A 392 2.57 11.36 11.05
N ALA A 393 3.74 10.76 11.22
CA ALA A 393 4.98 11.47 11.50
C ALA A 393 5.48 12.30 10.32
N SER A 394 5.28 11.83 9.08
CA SER A 394 5.66 12.56 7.87
C SER A 394 4.65 13.63 7.45
N SER A 395 3.52 13.75 8.16
CA SER A 395 2.40 14.67 7.81
C SER A 395 1.77 14.39 6.43
N ASP A 396 1.78 13.13 6.01
CA ASP A 396 1.19 12.71 4.74
C ASP A 396 -0.30 12.33 4.90
N PHE A 397 -1.02 13.13 5.63
CA PHE A 397 -2.41 12.89 6.06
C PHE A 397 -3.38 12.63 4.90
N GLU A 398 -3.19 13.26 3.76
CA GLU A 398 -4.04 13.03 2.58
C GLU A 398 -3.96 11.58 2.08
N MET A 399 -2.81 10.91 2.26
CA MET A 399 -2.61 9.50 1.86
C MET A 399 -3.30 8.51 2.81
N MET A 400 -3.67 8.93 4.01
CA MET A 400 -4.43 8.09 4.95
C MET A 400 -5.93 8.05 4.64
N LEU A 401 -6.45 9.08 3.97
CA LEU A 401 -7.88 9.20 3.69
C LEU A 401 -8.46 8.06 2.83
N PRO A 402 -7.77 7.50 1.84
CA PRO A 402 -8.24 6.33 1.11
C PRO A 402 -8.50 5.12 2.01
N LEU A 403 -7.64 4.88 3.02
CA LEU A 403 -7.83 3.80 3.99
C LEU A 403 -9.12 4.00 4.82
N PHE A 404 -9.26 5.17 5.43
CA PHE A 404 -10.42 5.47 6.27
C PHE A 404 -11.73 5.44 5.48
N ARG A 405 -11.71 5.94 4.24
CA ARG A 405 -12.85 5.88 3.33
C ARG A 405 -13.22 4.45 2.98
N PHE A 406 -12.25 3.62 2.63
CA PHE A 406 -12.48 2.22 2.29
C PHE A 406 -13.26 1.49 3.37
N TYR A 407 -12.87 1.61 4.64
CA TYR A 407 -13.54 0.93 5.74
C TYR A 407 -14.88 1.60 6.11
N GLN A 408 -14.96 2.92 6.07
CA GLN A 408 -16.19 3.64 6.34
C GLN A 408 -17.29 3.32 5.31
N ASP A 409 -16.96 3.30 4.03
CA ASP A 409 -17.92 3.04 2.94
C ASP A 409 -18.48 1.61 3.02
N ARG A 410 -17.81 0.71 3.73
CA ARG A 410 -18.19 -0.70 3.91
C ARG A 410 -18.80 -1.02 5.27
N LEU A 411 -19.10 -0.01 6.07
CA LEU A 411 -19.75 -0.21 7.39
C LEU A 411 -21.05 -1.01 7.29
N ALA A 412 -21.82 -0.86 6.23
CA ALA A 412 -23.05 -1.63 6.00
C ALA A 412 -22.76 -3.13 5.88
N SER A 413 -21.72 -3.52 5.14
CA SER A 413 -21.27 -4.92 5.04
C SER A 413 -20.76 -5.44 6.38
N PHE A 414 -19.98 -4.65 7.12
CA PHE A 414 -19.44 -5.03 8.43
C PHE A 414 -20.54 -5.19 9.50
N ARG A 415 -21.59 -4.35 9.46
CA ARG A 415 -22.79 -4.56 10.29
C ARG A 415 -23.52 -5.84 9.93
N THR A 416 -23.58 -6.16 8.65
CA THR A 416 -24.20 -7.40 8.18
C THR A 416 -23.45 -8.61 8.71
N ILE A 417 -22.12 -8.60 8.66
CA ILE A 417 -21.30 -9.67 9.25
C ILE A 417 -21.57 -9.79 10.77
N ALA A 418 -21.57 -8.68 11.50
CA ALA A 418 -21.83 -8.68 12.93
C ALA A 418 -23.21 -9.27 13.26
N ASN A 419 -24.24 -8.87 12.51
CA ASN A 419 -25.61 -9.32 12.74
C ASN A 419 -25.84 -10.77 12.29
N GLU A 420 -25.49 -11.09 11.02
CA GLU A 420 -25.81 -12.37 10.40
C GLU A 420 -24.94 -13.55 10.86
N TYR A 421 -23.69 -13.26 11.25
CA TYR A 421 -22.72 -14.31 11.63
C TYR A 421 -22.41 -14.34 13.12
N MET A 422 -22.52 -13.19 13.80
CA MET A 422 -22.03 -13.06 15.17
C MET A 422 -23.19 -12.84 16.18
N ASP A 423 -24.43 -12.70 15.70
CA ASP A 423 -25.61 -12.37 16.51
C ASP A 423 -25.33 -11.14 17.41
N ALA A 424 -24.83 -10.08 16.80
CA ALA A 424 -24.41 -8.86 17.50
C ALA A 424 -24.83 -7.60 16.74
N GLU A 425 -25.08 -6.52 17.47
CA GLU A 425 -25.24 -5.18 16.88
C GLU A 425 -23.86 -4.54 16.62
N GLY A 426 -23.85 -3.51 15.76
CA GLY A 426 -22.64 -2.78 15.43
C GLY A 426 -21.90 -3.38 14.25
N ALA A 427 -20.60 -3.12 14.14
CA ALA A 427 -19.77 -3.55 13.02
C ALA A 427 -18.48 -4.21 13.47
N VAL A 428 -18.12 -5.32 12.82
CA VAL A 428 -16.82 -5.96 12.95
C VAL A 428 -16.11 -5.95 11.62
N ILE A 429 -14.86 -5.51 11.61
CA ILE A 429 -14.02 -5.49 10.42
C ILE A 429 -13.29 -6.83 10.33
N PRO A 430 -13.55 -7.64 9.27
CA PRO A 430 -12.80 -8.86 9.04
C PRO A 430 -11.31 -8.59 8.89
N GLU A 431 -10.46 -9.48 9.41
CA GLU A 431 -9.02 -9.41 9.17
C GLU A 431 -8.70 -9.39 7.68
N THR A 432 -9.40 -10.19 6.88
CA THR A 432 -9.36 -10.17 5.42
C THR A 432 -10.61 -9.51 4.87
N SER A 433 -10.49 -8.29 4.38
CA SER A 433 -11.60 -7.56 3.75
C SER A 433 -11.46 -7.53 2.24
N SER A 434 -12.42 -8.15 1.53
CA SER A 434 -12.53 -8.01 0.08
C SER A 434 -12.98 -6.60 -0.31
N ILE A 435 -12.97 -6.31 -1.62
CA ILE A 435 -13.53 -5.05 -2.14
C ILE A 435 -15.01 -4.85 -1.75
N PHE A 436 -15.70 -5.90 -1.40
CA PHE A 436 -17.10 -5.87 -0.96
C PHE A 436 -17.26 -5.57 0.53
N GLY A 437 -16.17 -5.56 1.31
CA GLY A 437 -16.22 -5.48 2.77
C GLY A 437 -16.73 -6.77 3.42
N LEU A 438 -16.47 -7.92 2.79
CA LEU A 438 -16.83 -9.25 3.27
C LEU A 438 -15.57 -10.09 3.42
N TYR A 439 -15.64 -11.19 4.19
CA TYR A 439 -14.62 -12.23 4.15
C TYR A 439 -14.46 -12.77 2.72
N ARG A 440 -13.28 -13.30 2.40
CA ARG A 440 -13.14 -14.12 1.21
C ARG A 440 -13.99 -15.40 1.35
N PRO A 441 -14.60 -15.87 0.24
CA PRO A 441 -15.26 -17.17 0.25
C PRO A 441 -14.35 -18.30 0.74
N GLY A 442 -13.05 -18.26 0.45
CA GLY A 442 -12.07 -19.22 0.93
C GLY A 442 -11.87 -19.21 2.45
N ASP A 443 -11.91 -18.03 3.08
CA ASP A 443 -11.82 -17.90 4.53
C ASP A 443 -13.13 -18.33 5.21
N TYR A 444 -14.26 -17.98 4.63
CA TYR A 444 -15.58 -18.44 5.09
C TYR A 444 -15.72 -19.97 4.98
N GLY A 445 -15.22 -20.53 3.89
CA GLY A 445 -15.16 -21.97 3.62
C GLY A 445 -16.19 -22.40 2.57
N TRP A 446 -15.70 -23.06 1.53
CA TRP A 446 -16.52 -23.54 0.41
C TRP A 446 -17.46 -24.69 0.77
N ASP A 447 -17.01 -25.63 1.61
CA ASP A 447 -17.82 -26.73 2.10
C ASP A 447 -18.51 -26.30 3.40
N ARG A 448 -19.81 -26.06 3.29
CA ARG A 448 -20.68 -25.66 4.41
C ARG A 448 -21.43 -26.85 5.03
N THR A 449 -21.16 -28.10 4.61
CA THR A 449 -21.84 -29.30 5.10
C THR A 449 -21.69 -29.44 6.63
N GLY A 450 -22.82 -29.44 7.35
CA GLY A 450 -22.85 -29.57 8.80
C GLY A 450 -22.35 -28.35 9.58
N ARG A 451 -22.15 -27.20 8.92
CA ARG A 451 -21.73 -25.94 9.55
C ARG A 451 -22.90 -24.99 9.73
N GLN A 452 -22.81 -24.22 10.78
CA GLN A 452 -23.75 -23.11 11.01
C GLN A 452 -23.36 -21.89 10.16
N LYS A 453 -24.34 -21.08 9.77
CA LYS A 453 -24.11 -19.77 9.17
C LYS A 453 -23.21 -18.96 10.09
N GLY A 454 -22.18 -18.31 9.53
CA GLY A 454 -21.24 -17.49 10.30
C GLY A 454 -20.06 -18.27 10.91
N ASP A 455 -20.01 -19.61 10.79
CA ASP A 455 -18.83 -20.37 11.20
C ASP A 455 -17.70 -20.20 10.18
N ILE A 456 -16.78 -19.25 10.43
CA ILE A 456 -15.61 -18.98 9.58
C ILE A 456 -14.64 -20.16 9.65
N ARG A 457 -14.28 -20.72 8.52
CA ARG A 457 -13.43 -21.93 8.46
C ARG A 457 -11.95 -21.64 8.69
N ASN A 458 -11.46 -20.52 8.15
CA ASN A 458 -10.05 -20.15 8.30
C ASN A 458 -9.75 -19.77 9.76
N MET A 459 -8.98 -20.62 10.44
CA MET A 459 -8.61 -20.43 11.84
C MET A 459 -7.73 -19.19 12.07
N TYR A 460 -6.96 -18.77 11.07
CA TYR A 460 -6.09 -17.58 11.17
C TYR A 460 -6.89 -16.29 11.37
N VAL A 461 -8.12 -16.21 10.86
CA VAL A 461 -8.92 -14.97 10.85
C VAL A 461 -10.27 -15.10 11.57
N ARG A 462 -10.60 -16.30 12.08
CA ARG A 462 -11.94 -16.64 12.58
C ARG A 462 -12.45 -15.70 13.67
N HIS A 463 -11.63 -15.40 14.65
CA HIS A 463 -11.97 -14.60 15.83
C HIS A 463 -11.01 -13.41 16.03
N ALA A 464 -10.43 -12.90 14.96
CA ALA A 464 -9.55 -11.73 14.98
C ALA A 464 -10.40 -10.44 15.02
N TRP A 465 -10.64 -9.91 16.22
CA TRP A 465 -11.50 -8.72 16.42
C TRP A 465 -10.71 -7.42 16.55
N ASN A 466 -9.41 -7.51 16.86
CA ASN A 466 -8.52 -6.39 17.17
C ASN A 466 -8.42 -5.35 16.03
N GLY A 467 -8.46 -5.77 14.77
CA GLY A 467 -8.34 -4.88 13.61
C GLY A 467 -9.36 -3.74 13.60
N SER A 468 -10.58 -4.00 14.12
CA SER A 468 -11.61 -2.96 14.29
C SER A 468 -11.17 -1.85 15.26
N LEU A 469 -10.56 -2.22 16.39
CA LEU A 469 -10.07 -1.28 17.40
C LEU A 469 -8.82 -0.54 16.93
N GLU A 470 -7.95 -1.21 16.20
CA GLU A 470 -6.77 -0.60 15.61
C GLU A 470 -7.10 0.48 14.58
N LEU A 471 -8.13 0.24 13.75
CA LEU A 471 -8.63 1.28 12.84
C LEU A 471 -9.12 2.50 13.61
N VAL A 472 -9.91 2.30 14.67
CA VAL A 472 -10.39 3.41 15.52
C VAL A 472 -9.22 4.14 16.17
N SER A 473 -8.22 3.41 16.68
CA SER A 473 -7.00 4.03 17.25
C SER A 473 -6.25 4.87 16.21
N MET A 474 -6.02 4.34 15.02
CA MET A 474 -5.36 5.08 13.93
C MET A 474 -6.16 6.33 13.50
N MET A 475 -7.48 6.28 13.51
CA MET A 475 -8.32 7.45 13.25
C MET A 475 -8.26 8.48 14.39
N LEU A 476 -8.09 8.06 15.63
CA LEU A 476 -7.81 8.94 16.76
C LEU A 476 -6.42 9.57 16.65
N ASP A 477 -5.40 8.80 16.27
CA ASP A 477 -4.05 9.32 16.01
C ASP A 477 -4.09 10.39 14.91
N TYR A 478 -4.79 10.12 13.79
CA TYR A 478 -5.00 11.12 12.74
C TYR A 478 -5.61 12.43 13.30
N TYR A 479 -6.61 12.33 14.18
CA TYR A 479 -7.20 13.52 14.82
C TYR A 479 -6.19 14.22 15.73
N ASP A 480 -5.43 13.50 16.54
CA ASP A 480 -4.45 14.08 17.45
C ASP A 480 -3.35 14.85 16.69
N TYR A 481 -2.95 14.36 15.52
CA TYR A 481 -1.97 15.05 14.65
C TYR A 481 -2.54 16.23 13.87
N THR A 482 -3.83 16.18 13.49
CA THR A 482 -4.43 17.18 12.58
C THR A 482 -5.34 18.19 13.25
N GLY A 483 -5.94 17.85 14.37
CA GLY A 483 -7.00 18.64 15.01
C GLY A 483 -8.30 18.72 14.17
N ASP A 484 -8.48 17.86 13.14
CA ASP A 484 -9.62 17.93 12.22
C ASP A 484 -10.91 17.44 12.88
N THR A 485 -11.67 18.38 13.44
CA THR A 485 -12.97 18.11 14.05
C THR A 485 -14.07 17.73 13.04
N ALA A 486 -13.91 18.08 11.76
CA ALA A 486 -14.84 17.64 10.71
C ALA A 486 -14.64 16.15 10.44
N PHE A 487 -13.41 15.69 10.38
CA PHE A 487 -13.06 14.26 10.30
C PHE A 487 -13.64 13.48 11.50
N VAL A 488 -13.49 14.02 12.72
CA VAL A 488 -14.07 13.38 13.92
C VAL A 488 -15.55 13.12 13.74
N ARG A 489 -16.33 14.16 13.37
CA ARG A 489 -17.80 14.04 13.25
C ARG A 489 -18.23 13.17 12.08
N THR A 490 -17.54 13.26 10.95
CA THR A 490 -18.02 12.63 9.70
C THR A 490 -17.43 11.24 9.46
N ARG A 491 -16.33 10.89 10.12
CA ARG A 491 -15.64 9.61 9.92
C ARG A 491 -15.36 8.85 11.21
N LEU A 492 -14.59 9.42 12.14
CA LEU A 492 -14.18 8.72 13.35
C LEU A 492 -15.36 8.26 14.20
N VAL A 493 -16.24 9.17 14.61
CA VAL A 493 -17.37 8.85 15.50
C VAL A 493 -18.33 7.83 14.87
N PRO A 494 -18.72 7.93 13.59
CA PRO A 494 -19.53 6.89 12.95
C PRO A 494 -18.90 5.50 12.99
N VAL A 495 -17.60 5.37 12.72
CA VAL A 495 -16.90 4.08 12.75
C VAL A 495 -16.75 3.57 14.19
N ALA A 496 -16.27 4.42 15.10
CA ALA A 496 -16.06 4.06 16.50
C ALA A 496 -17.36 3.62 17.20
N THR A 497 -18.47 4.30 16.92
CA THR A 497 -19.79 3.94 17.47
C THR A 497 -20.17 2.52 17.09
N GLU A 498 -20.03 2.14 15.84
CA GLU A 498 -20.42 0.80 15.38
C GLU A 498 -19.44 -0.28 15.89
N VAL A 499 -18.13 0.00 15.90
CA VAL A 499 -17.14 -0.92 16.44
C VAL A 499 -17.38 -1.17 17.92
N LEU A 500 -17.53 -0.13 18.73
CA LEU A 500 -17.77 -0.30 20.17
C LEU A 500 -19.14 -0.92 20.48
N ARG A 501 -20.15 -0.67 19.65
CA ARG A 501 -21.46 -1.36 19.78
C ARG A 501 -21.29 -2.86 19.60
N TYR A 502 -20.46 -3.32 18.67
CA TYR A 502 -20.16 -4.73 18.51
C TYR A 502 -19.54 -5.34 19.77
N PHE A 503 -18.52 -4.72 20.34
CA PHE A 503 -17.90 -5.23 21.57
C PHE A 503 -18.85 -5.22 22.77
N ASP A 504 -19.75 -4.23 22.87
CA ASP A 504 -20.74 -4.15 23.96
C ASP A 504 -21.81 -5.23 23.86
N THR A 505 -22.24 -5.58 22.64
CA THR A 505 -23.37 -6.52 22.42
C THR A 505 -22.93 -7.96 22.21
N LYS A 506 -21.75 -8.17 21.59
CA LYS A 506 -21.23 -9.52 21.31
C LYS A 506 -20.79 -10.26 22.55
N PHE A 507 -20.12 -9.59 23.46
CA PHE A 507 -19.42 -10.25 24.55
C PHE A 507 -20.21 -10.20 25.85
N PRO A 508 -20.34 -11.38 26.56
CA PRO A 508 -21.00 -11.41 27.85
C PRO A 508 -20.23 -10.60 28.89
N LYS A 509 -20.89 -10.37 30.03
CA LYS A 509 -20.29 -9.75 31.21
C LYS A 509 -20.20 -10.81 32.31
N ASP A 510 -19.11 -10.84 33.03
CA ASP A 510 -18.94 -11.65 34.23
C ASP A 510 -19.85 -11.17 35.38
N ALA A 511 -19.90 -11.90 36.49
CA ALA A 511 -20.77 -11.59 37.61
C ALA A 511 -20.50 -10.20 38.26
N ASP A 512 -19.29 -9.68 38.12
CA ASP A 512 -18.88 -8.36 38.57
C ASP A 512 -19.16 -7.25 37.56
N GLY A 513 -19.67 -7.61 36.37
CA GLY A 513 -19.97 -6.70 35.26
C GLY A 513 -18.81 -6.49 34.28
N THR A 514 -17.68 -7.14 34.46
CA THR A 514 -16.52 -7.05 33.54
C THR A 514 -16.82 -7.71 32.21
N ILE A 515 -16.43 -7.09 31.11
CA ILE A 515 -16.58 -7.66 29.76
C ILE A 515 -15.66 -8.89 29.64
N ARG A 516 -16.24 -10.00 29.16
CA ARG A 516 -15.52 -11.23 28.91
C ARG A 516 -15.44 -11.52 27.42
N ILE A 517 -14.27 -11.23 26.80
CA ILE A 517 -14.06 -11.39 25.36
C ILE A 517 -13.77 -12.88 25.07
N THR A 518 -14.80 -13.61 24.64
CA THR A 518 -14.74 -15.01 24.25
C THR A 518 -15.95 -15.36 23.36
N PRO A 519 -15.79 -16.15 22.25
CA PRO A 519 -14.51 -16.61 21.71
C PRO A 519 -13.69 -15.48 21.12
N THR A 520 -12.36 -15.61 21.18
CA THR A 520 -11.41 -14.68 20.61
C THR A 520 -10.13 -15.41 20.19
N GLN A 521 -9.21 -14.69 19.53
CA GLN A 521 -7.86 -15.16 19.22
C GLN A 521 -6.87 -14.00 19.36
N ALA A 522 -5.65 -14.31 19.78
CA ALA A 522 -4.59 -13.31 19.80
C ALA A 522 -3.80 -13.40 18.48
N LEU A 523 -4.25 -12.62 17.53
CA LEU A 523 -3.79 -12.57 16.13
C LEU A 523 -3.87 -13.95 15.45
N GLU A 524 -3.01 -14.23 14.50
CA GLU A 524 -2.89 -15.55 13.88
C GLU A 524 -2.10 -16.55 14.75
N THR A 525 -1.58 -16.12 15.90
CA THR A 525 -0.63 -16.89 16.71
C THR A 525 -1.31 -17.83 17.70
N TYR A 526 -2.31 -17.38 18.44
CA TYR A 526 -3.00 -18.19 19.45
C TYR A 526 -4.51 -18.24 19.18
N TRP A 527 -5.07 -19.46 19.08
CA TRP A 527 -6.44 -19.67 18.61
C TRP A 527 -7.38 -20.39 19.59
N TYR A 528 -6.82 -21.13 20.57
CA TYR A 528 -7.60 -22.07 21.36
C TYR A 528 -7.77 -21.59 22.80
N ASP A 529 -8.96 -21.85 23.34
CA ASP A 529 -9.34 -21.61 24.74
C ASP A 529 -9.06 -20.16 25.22
N MET A 530 -9.23 -19.20 24.30
CA MET A 530 -8.88 -17.82 24.52
C MET A 530 -9.97 -17.06 25.27
N VAL A 531 -9.56 -16.32 26.30
CA VAL A 531 -10.39 -15.35 27.02
C VAL A 531 -9.61 -14.06 27.20
N ASN A 532 -10.22 -12.93 26.86
CA ASN A 532 -9.65 -11.60 27.05
C ASN A 532 -8.24 -11.50 26.42
N ASP A 533 -8.16 -11.68 25.10
CA ASP A 533 -6.90 -11.52 24.37
C ASP A 533 -6.34 -10.12 24.52
N LEU A 534 -5.03 -10.02 24.67
CA LEU A 534 -4.36 -8.74 24.92
C LEU A 534 -4.58 -7.73 23.80
N PRO A 535 -4.54 -8.07 22.48
CA PRO A 535 -4.84 -7.13 21.42
C PRO A 535 -6.19 -6.43 21.53
N CYS A 536 -7.26 -7.16 21.85
CA CYS A 536 -8.59 -6.56 22.03
C CYS A 536 -8.69 -5.76 23.34
N VAL A 537 -8.17 -6.31 24.45
CA VAL A 537 -8.17 -5.61 25.75
C VAL A 537 -7.39 -4.29 25.65
N ALA A 538 -6.17 -4.34 25.09
CA ALA A 538 -5.34 -3.15 24.89
C ALA A 538 -6.04 -2.13 23.97
N GLY A 539 -6.65 -2.59 22.88
CA GLY A 539 -7.39 -1.73 21.97
C GLY A 539 -8.54 -0.98 22.67
N LEU A 540 -9.32 -1.67 23.48
CA LEU A 540 -10.40 -1.03 24.27
C LEU A 540 -9.85 -0.03 25.29
N HIS A 541 -8.75 -0.36 25.98
CA HIS A 541 -8.08 0.58 26.91
C HIS A 541 -7.49 1.80 26.18
N ALA A 542 -7.04 1.66 24.94
CA ALA A 542 -6.52 2.76 24.15
C ALA A 542 -7.62 3.68 23.60
N VAL A 543 -8.72 3.13 23.06
CA VAL A 543 -9.70 3.93 22.32
C VAL A 543 -10.74 4.59 23.21
N LEU A 544 -11.25 3.92 24.26
CA LEU A 544 -12.34 4.44 25.06
C LEU A 544 -12.03 5.76 25.77
N PRO A 545 -10.91 5.91 26.51
CA PRO A 545 -10.55 7.18 27.14
C PRO A 545 -10.41 8.34 26.14
N ARG A 546 -9.81 8.07 24.98
CA ARG A 546 -9.59 9.07 23.93
C ARG A 546 -10.90 9.52 23.28
N LEU A 547 -11.82 8.59 23.01
CA LEU A 547 -13.16 8.92 22.51
C LEU A 547 -13.98 9.76 23.50
N LEU A 548 -13.87 9.47 24.80
CA LEU A 548 -14.52 10.24 25.87
C LEU A 548 -13.91 11.63 26.06
N ALA A 549 -12.65 11.82 25.68
CA ALA A 549 -11.96 13.11 25.72
C ALA A 549 -12.23 13.98 24.47
N LEU A 550 -12.94 13.49 23.46
CA LEU A 550 -13.26 14.28 22.28
C LEU A 550 -14.08 15.53 22.63
N PRO A 551 -14.01 16.59 21.81
CA PRO A 551 -14.76 17.82 22.05
C PRO A 551 -16.27 17.59 22.24
N HIS A 552 -16.88 18.35 23.15
CA HIS A 552 -18.33 18.23 23.43
C HIS A 552 -19.17 18.34 22.15
N GLY A 553 -20.19 17.49 22.04
CA GLY A 553 -21.12 17.49 20.90
C GLY A 553 -20.59 16.76 19.65
N THR A 554 -19.45 16.10 19.72
CA THR A 554 -18.95 15.27 18.60
C THR A 554 -19.64 13.91 18.52
N ALA A 555 -20.02 13.35 19.65
CA ALA A 555 -20.80 12.10 19.73
C ALA A 555 -22.14 12.35 20.44
N ALA A 556 -23.17 11.56 20.11
CA ALA A 556 -24.46 11.61 20.77
C ALA A 556 -24.37 11.17 22.23
N LEU A 557 -25.19 11.77 23.11
CA LEU A 557 -25.19 11.46 24.55
C LEU A 557 -25.38 9.97 24.88
N PRO A 558 -26.27 9.22 24.19
CA PRO A 558 -26.42 7.78 24.44
C PRO A 558 -25.13 6.99 24.16
N GLU A 559 -24.36 7.37 23.12
CA GLU A 559 -23.09 6.70 22.79
C GLU A 559 -22.00 7.05 23.81
N GLN A 560 -21.92 8.31 24.26
CA GLN A 560 -21.01 8.69 25.33
C GLN A 560 -21.32 7.93 26.63
N ALA A 561 -22.61 7.76 26.97
CA ALA A 561 -23.04 6.97 28.12
C ALA A 561 -22.65 5.49 27.97
N ARG A 562 -22.76 4.92 26.75
CA ARG A 562 -22.29 3.56 26.44
C ARG A 562 -20.79 3.45 26.66
N TRP A 563 -20.00 4.34 26.07
CA TRP A 563 -18.54 4.32 26.18
C TRP A 563 -18.06 4.46 27.63
N ASN A 564 -18.69 5.36 28.41
CA ASN A 564 -18.43 5.49 29.85
C ASN A 564 -18.73 4.20 30.63
N ARG A 565 -19.82 3.50 30.29
CA ARG A 565 -20.14 2.22 30.90
C ARG A 565 -19.11 1.17 30.56
N MET A 566 -18.78 1.02 29.25
CA MET A 566 -17.80 0.06 28.77
C MET A 566 -16.43 0.26 29.41
N GLN A 567 -15.98 1.53 29.55
CA GLN A 567 -14.68 1.83 30.16
C GLN A 567 -14.60 1.29 31.60
N ARG A 568 -15.69 1.36 32.37
CA ARG A 568 -15.74 0.81 33.74
C ARG A 568 -15.82 -0.72 33.78
N GLN A 569 -16.13 -1.35 32.67
CA GLN A 569 -16.30 -2.79 32.52
C GLN A 569 -15.10 -3.47 31.86
N LEU A 570 -14.02 -2.75 31.62
CA LEU A 570 -12.83 -3.32 30.97
C LEU A 570 -12.13 -4.31 31.89
N PRO A 571 -11.73 -5.50 31.37
CA PRO A 571 -10.83 -6.38 32.06
C PRO A 571 -9.43 -5.75 32.17
N PRO A 572 -8.60 -6.10 33.17
CA PRO A 572 -7.23 -5.66 33.24
C PRO A 572 -6.41 -6.20 32.06
N MET A 573 -5.32 -5.51 31.73
CA MET A 573 -4.35 -6.01 30.75
C MET A 573 -3.79 -7.36 31.21
N PRO A 574 -3.85 -8.42 30.38
CA PRO A 574 -3.33 -9.75 30.76
C PRO A 574 -1.85 -9.74 31.06
N VAL A 575 -1.47 -10.27 32.21
CA VAL A 575 -0.08 -10.41 32.65
C VAL A 575 0.16 -11.78 33.27
N GLU A 576 1.37 -12.28 33.18
CA GLU A 576 1.82 -13.51 33.82
C GLU A 576 3.13 -13.27 34.59
N ILE A 577 3.41 -14.12 35.57
CA ILE A 577 4.72 -14.17 36.21
C ILE A 577 5.43 -15.40 35.69
N ARG A 578 6.55 -15.20 35.00
CA ARG A 578 7.36 -16.26 34.43
C ARG A 578 8.82 -16.02 34.78
N ASP A 579 9.47 -17.04 35.30
CA ASP A 579 10.86 -16.96 35.80
C ASP A 579 11.08 -15.81 36.81
N GLY A 580 10.07 -15.52 37.65
CA GLY A 580 10.09 -14.42 38.62
C GLY A 580 9.91 -13.02 38.05
N GLN A 581 9.70 -12.86 36.74
CA GLN A 581 9.45 -11.58 36.06
C GLN A 581 8.00 -11.45 35.69
N LYS A 582 7.43 -10.24 35.86
CA LYS A 582 6.10 -9.88 35.37
C LYS A 582 6.17 -9.51 33.91
N ARG A 583 5.37 -10.17 33.06
CA ARG A 583 5.33 -9.96 31.61
C ARG A 583 3.89 -9.86 31.14
N PHE A 584 3.66 -9.21 30.01
CA PHE A 584 2.37 -9.31 29.34
C PHE A 584 2.15 -10.74 28.83
N ALA A 585 0.91 -11.20 28.94
CA ALA A 585 0.45 -12.49 28.41
C ALA A 585 -0.39 -12.27 27.15
N PRO A 586 -0.45 -13.23 26.22
CA PRO A 586 -1.28 -13.09 25.01
C PRO A 586 -2.78 -13.00 25.30
N ALA A 587 -3.23 -13.49 26.44
CA ALA A 587 -4.59 -13.42 26.94
C ALA A 587 -4.65 -13.75 28.44
N GLU A 588 -5.82 -13.53 29.08
CA GLU A 588 -6.10 -13.99 30.45
C GLU A 588 -6.09 -15.52 30.57
N GLN A 589 -6.68 -16.20 29.57
CA GLN A 589 -6.62 -17.66 29.41
C GLN A 589 -6.29 -17.99 27.95
N TYR A 590 -5.44 -18.97 27.71
CA TYR A 590 -5.04 -19.40 26.37
C TYR A 590 -4.35 -20.76 26.38
N ASP A 591 -4.43 -21.50 25.25
CA ASP A 591 -3.54 -22.61 24.95
C ASP A 591 -2.19 -22.04 24.44
N PRO A 592 -1.05 -22.42 25.04
CA PRO A 592 0.26 -21.88 24.66
C PRO A 592 0.76 -22.34 23.28
N LYS A 593 0.02 -23.16 22.57
CA LYS A 593 0.37 -23.60 21.22
C LYS A 593 0.35 -22.44 20.24
N LYS A 594 1.52 -22.14 19.69
CA LYS A 594 1.67 -21.14 18.61
C LYS A 594 1.37 -21.73 17.24
N ASN A 595 0.68 -20.97 16.41
CA ASN A 595 0.34 -21.33 15.04
C ASN A 595 0.98 -20.35 14.02
N ASN A 596 1.46 -19.19 14.48
CA ASN A 596 2.19 -18.21 13.68
C ASN A 596 3.29 -17.54 14.53
N THR A 597 3.98 -16.56 13.97
CA THR A 597 5.19 -15.93 14.52
C THR A 597 4.97 -14.49 15.02
N GLU A 598 3.73 -14.02 15.11
CA GLU A 598 3.39 -12.72 15.67
C GLU A 598 3.60 -12.69 17.20
N VAL A 599 3.71 -11.50 17.75
CA VAL A 599 3.95 -11.27 19.18
C VAL A 599 2.80 -10.46 19.78
N PRO A 600 1.60 -11.05 19.95
CA PRO A 600 0.43 -10.36 20.48
C PRO A 600 0.64 -9.81 21.90
N GLU A 601 1.56 -10.39 22.66
CA GLU A 601 1.93 -9.95 24.02
C GLU A 601 2.46 -8.50 24.04
N LEU A 602 2.89 -7.97 22.90
CA LEU A 602 3.42 -6.60 22.79
C LEU A 602 2.46 -5.60 22.13
N TYR A 603 1.19 -5.96 21.98
CA TYR A 603 0.20 -5.04 21.40
C TYR A 603 -0.12 -3.83 22.28
N GLY A 604 0.10 -3.93 23.58
CA GLY A 604 0.09 -2.77 24.49
C GLY A 604 1.24 -1.80 24.24
N VAL A 605 2.35 -2.25 23.61
CA VAL A 605 3.47 -1.40 23.17
C VAL A 605 3.17 -0.84 21.78
N PHE A 606 2.98 -1.70 20.79
CA PHE A 606 2.63 -1.32 19.43
C PHE A 606 1.50 -2.26 18.92
N PRO A 607 0.40 -1.75 18.39
CA PRO A 607 0.16 -0.37 17.94
C PRO A 607 -0.51 0.58 18.95
N PHE A 608 -0.85 0.14 20.17
CA PHE A 608 -1.72 0.90 21.04
C PHE A 608 -1.02 1.91 21.98
N ASP A 609 0.30 1.87 22.07
CA ASP A 609 1.15 2.82 22.83
C ASP A 609 0.71 3.04 24.31
N LEU A 610 0.17 1.99 24.93
CA LEU A 610 -0.19 1.99 26.36
C LEU A 610 1.00 1.74 27.27
N CYS A 611 2.05 1.10 26.75
CA CYS A 611 3.28 0.77 27.44
C CYS A 611 4.47 1.22 26.61
N ASN A 612 5.15 2.26 27.05
CA ASN A 612 6.34 2.81 26.41
C ASN A 612 7.36 3.27 27.45
N PHE A 613 8.53 3.74 27.03
CA PHE A 613 9.64 4.12 27.94
C PHE A 613 9.29 5.27 28.92
N THR A 614 8.14 5.95 28.74
CA THR A 614 7.67 7.01 29.63
C THR A 614 6.60 6.53 30.63
N THR A 615 6.07 5.32 30.46
CA THR A 615 4.98 4.78 31.29
C THR A 615 5.51 4.01 32.49
N PRO A 616 4.75 3.94 33.62
CA PRO A 616 5.16 3.16 34.78
C PRO A 616 5.39 1.66 34.50
N ASP A 617 4.70 1.12 33.49
CA ASP A 617 4.76 -0.30 33.12
C ASP A 617 5.86 -0.61 32.08
N ALA A 618 6.73 0.36 31.74
CA ALA A 618 7.81 0.19 30.75
C ALA A 618 8.63 -1.09 30.99
N GLN A 619 8.95 -1.42 32.27
CA GLN A 619 9.72 -2.61 32.57
C GLN A 619 9.00 -3.90 32.20
N ILE A 620 7.65 -3.96 32.33
CA ILE A 620 6.87 -5.13 31.90
C ILE A 620 6.99 -5.31 30.36
N GLY A 621 6.90 -4.21 29.62
CA GLY A 621 7.11 -4.21 28.17
C GLY A 621 8.51 -4.68 27.77
N ILE A 622 9.56 -4.17 28.45
CA ILE A 622 10.96 -4.55 28.21
C ILE A 622 11.19 -6.04 28.51
N ASP A 623 10.66 -6.55 29.64
CA ASP A 623 10.81 -7.96 30.04
C ASP A 623 10.05 -8.87 29.05
N THR A 624 8.89 -8.43 28.55
CA THR A 624 8.14 -9.15 27.50
C THR A 624 8.90 -9.15 26.18
N TYR A 625 9.44 -8.00 25.77
CA TYR A 625 10.23 -7.87 24.54
C TYR A 625 11.47 -8.77 24.57
N ASN A 626 12.19 -8.80 25.69
CA ASN A 626 13.39 -9.63 25.84
C ASN A 626 13.09 -11.13 25.87
N ALA A 627 11.93 -11.52 26.40
CA ALA A 627 11.51 -12.91 26.54
C ALA A 627 10.87 -13.51 25.30
N ARG A 628 10.51 -12.68 24.29
CA ARG A 628 9.87 -13.20 23.07
C ARG A 628 10.75 -14.22 22.35
N THR A 629 10.14 -15.30 21.86
CA THR A 629 10.81 -16.34 21.09
C THR A 629 10.88 -16.00 19.62
N GLU A 630 9.86 -15.31 19.13
CA GLU A 630 9.80 -14.88 17.74
C GLU A 630 10.50 -13.53 17.60
N ARG A 631 11.56 -13.50 16.80
CA ARG A 631 12.39 -12.32 16.55
C ARG A 631 12.64 -12.18 15.06
N GLY A 632 12.67 -10.96 14.56
CA GLY A 632 12.97 -10.71 13.16
C GLY A 632 12.83 -9.24 12.77
N PHE A 633 13.30 -8.93 11.57
CA PHE A 633 13.33 -7.57 11.04
C PHE A 633 12.81 -7.47 9.59
N TYR A 634 12.21 -8.51 9.04
CA TYR A 634 11.67 -8.48 7.66
C TYR A 634 10.15 -8.55 7.63
N GLY A 635 9.60 -8.16 6.48
CA GLY A 635 8.17 -8.18 6.20
C GLY A 635 7.38 -7.35 7.22
N TRP A 636 6.31 -7.89 7.69
CA TRP A 636 5.36 -7.27 8.63
C TRP A 636 5.82 -7.26 10.11
N ARG A 637 7.05 -7.66 10.44
CA ARG A 637 7.56 -7.72 11.82
C ARG A 637 7.78 -6.33 12.41
N HIS A 638 7.29 -6.12 13.65
CA HIS A 638 7.31 -4.84 14.38
C HIS A 638 8.43 -4.73 15.42
N ASP A 639 9.41 -5.62 15.42
CA ASP A 639 10.44 -5.68 16.46
C ASP A 639 11.17 -4.33 16.63
N GLY A 640 11.44 -3.61 15.54
CA GLY A 640 12.09 -2.29 15.60
C GLY A 640 11.23 -1.21 16.24
N GLN A 641 9.94 -1.14 15.88
CA GLN A 641 8.98 -0.19 16.45
C GLN A 641 8.77 -0.42 17.94
N MET A 642 8.60 -1.69 18.34
CA MET A 642 8.48 -2.07 19.74
C MET A 642 9.73 -1.71 20.55
N ALA A 643 10.92 -1.98 19.99
CA ALA A 643 12.19 -1.60 20.62
C ALA A 643 12.29 -0.08 20.79
N ALA A 644 11.95 0.71 19.75
CA ALA A 644 12.00 2.16 19.79
C ALA A 644 11.06 2.74 20.87
N LEU A 645 9.81 2.25 20.93
CA LEU A 645 8.82 2.67 21.91
C LEU A 645 9.24 2.30 23.34
N LEU A 646 9.95 1.20 23.53
CA LEU A 646 10.48 0.79 24.84
C LEU A 646 11.81 1.45 25.21
N GLY A 647 12.38 2.33 24.36
CA GLY A 647 13.67 2.97 24.59
C GLY A 647 14.89 2.05 24.40
N LEU A 648 14.71 0.90 23.75
CA LEU A 648 15.76 -0.06 23.44
C LEU A 648 16.48 0.35 22.14
N THR A 649 17.25 1.43 22.21
CA THR A 649 17.81 2.14 21.05
C THR A 649 18.76 1.30 20.21
N GLU A 650 19.59 0.46 20.83
CA GLU A 650 20.53 -0.41 20.12
C GLU A 650 19.78 -1.46 19.29
N GLN A 651 18.76 -2.10 19.88
CA GLN A 651 17.94 -3.10 19.19
C GLN A 651 17.11 -2.47 18.05
N ALA A 652 16.60 -1.26 18.25
CA ALA A 652 15.89 -0.52 17.22
C ALA A 652 16.80 -0.19 16.04
N ALA A 653 18.02 0.30 16.31
CA ALA A 653 19.02 0.61 15.30
C ALA A 653 19.48 -0.64 14.52
N GLU A 654 19.69 -1.76 15.21
CA GLU A 654 20.03 -3.05 14.60
C GLU A 654 18.89 -3.53 13.65
N CYS A 655 17.65 -3.50 14.12
CA CYS A 655 16.50 -3.85 13.28
C CYS A 655 16.41 -2.97 12.02
N LEU A 656 16.61 -1.67 12.16
CA LEU A 656 16.58 -0.74 11.04
C LEU A 656 17.70 -1.01 10.02
N ALA A 657 18.93 -1.21 10.48
CA ALA A 657 20.06 -1.53 9.61
C ALA A 657 19.80 -2.80 8.80
N HIS A 658 19.34 -3.87 9.45
CA HIS A 658 19.04 -5.14 8.79
C HIS A 658 17.83 -5.06 7.84
N LYS A 659 16.79 -4.27 8.18
CA LYS A 659 15.66 -4.07 7.26
C LYS A 659 16.10 -3.53 5.91
N THR A 660 17.09 -2.64 5.87
CA THR A 660 17.55 -2.01 4.63
C THR A 660 18.47 -2.90 3.76
N GLU A 661 18.85 -4.08 4.26
CA GLU A 661 19.67 -5.04 3.52
C GLU A 661 18.86 -5.98 2.61
N ASN A 662 17.54 -5.96 2.71
CA ASN A 662 16.67 -6.99 2.12
C ASN A 662 16.07 -6.63 0.75
N SER A 663 16.76 -5.89 -0.10
CA SER A 663 16.36 -5.70 -1.50
C SER A 663 16.32 -7.06 -2.23
N HIS A 664 15.33 -7.26 -3.08
CA HIS A 664 15.16 -8.52 -3.80
C HIS A 664 16.28 -8.70 -4.84
N PRO A 665 17.02 -9.82 -4.85
CA PRO A 665 18.20 -9.99 -5.71
C PRO A 665 17.89 -10.00 -7.21
N ASN A 666 16.68 -10.35 -7.61
CA ASN A 666 16.24 -10.38 -9.00
C ASN A 666 15.67 -9.04 -9.48
N HIS A 667 15.51 -8.05 -8.61
CA HIS A 667 14.98 -6.73 -8.96
C HIS A 667 16.05 -5.67 -8.80
N ARG A 668 16.15 -4.79 -9.78
CA ARG A 668 17.17 -3.75 -9.81
C ARG A 668 16.85 -2.53 -8.95
N PHE A 669 15.56 -2.28 -8.69
CA PHE A 669 15.15 -1.13 -7.89
C PHE A 669 15.35 -1.40 -6.40
N PRO A 670 16.08 -0.54 -5.65
CA PRO A 670 16.51 -0.84 -4.28
C PRO A 670 15.36 -1.06 -3.28
N ALA A 671 14.22 -0.41 -3.45
CA ALA A 671 13.05 -0.58 -2.59
C ALA A 671 12.07 -1.68 -3.07
N TYR A 672 12.55 -2.63 -3.90
CA TYR A 672 11.83 -3.87 -4.18
C TYR A 672 12.31 -4.93 -3.19
N TRP A 673 11.62 -4.98 -2.05
CA TRP A 673 11.95 -5.81 -0.90
C TRP A 673 11.66 -7.29 -1.14
N GLY A 674 12.52 -8.18 -0.64
CA GLY A 674 12.43 -9.64 -0.74
C GLY A 674 13.81 -10.28 -0.68
N PRO A 675 13.96 -11.60 -0.81
CA PRO A 675 12.92 -12.64 -0.76
C PRO A 675 12.41 -12.92 0.66
N ASN A 676 11.51 -13.90 0.80
CA ASN A 676 10.89 -14.36 2.06
C ASN A 676 9.87 -13.36 2.63
N PHE A 677 9.28 -12.53 1.78
CA PHE A 677 8.23 -11.58 2.08
C PHE A 677 6.91 -12.01 1.43
N ASP A 678 5.85 -11.27 1.72
CA ASP A 678 4.52 -11.60 1.19
C ASP A 678 4.46 -11.53 -0.33
N TRP A 679 5.08 -10.49 -0.92
CA TRP A 679 5.25 -10.33 -2.36
C TRP A 679 6.26 -9.21 -2.67
N THR A 680 6.70 -9.07 -3.92
CA THR A 680 7.63 -8.01 -4.35
C THR A 680 6.93 -7.03 -5.29
N PRO A 681 7.01 -5.70 -5.02
CA PRO A 681 7.58 -5.06 -3.82
C PRO A 681 6.72 -5.30 -2.57
N ASP A 682 7.36 -5.58 -1.42
CA ASP A 682 6.64 -5.77 -0.16
C ASP A 682 6.42 -4.43 0.55
N GLN A 683 5.18 -3.94 0.52
CA GLN A 683 4.80 -2.68 1.14
C GLN A 683 4.78 -2.77 2.68
N ASN A 684 4.58 -3.97 3.26
CA ASN A 684 4.67 -4.15 4.71
C ASN A 684 6.07 -3.88 5.21
N HIS A 685 7.05 -4.48 4.53
CA HIS A 685 8.46 -4.28 4.88
C HIS A 685 8.83 -2.80 4.77
N GLY A 686 8.44 -2.16 3.67
CA GLY A 686 8.66 -0.74 3.47
C GLY A 686 7.97 0.14 4.51
N GLY A 687 6.71 -0.13 4.85
CA GLY A 687 5.96 0.58 5.88
C GLY A 687 6.60 0.44 7.27
N ASN A 688 7.04 -0.76 7.61
CA ASN A 688 7.75 -1.00 8.86
C ASN A 688 9.18 -0.42 8.91
N LEU A 689 9.75 -0.11 7.75
CA LEU A 689 11.06 0.54 7.68
C LEU A 689 10.93 2.05 7.94
N LEU A 690 9.86 2.70 7.42
CA LEU A 690 9.57 4.12 7.64
C LEU A 690 9.28 4.42 9.11
#